data_f7b23b5d81d166210ac0b8874ba9c7df
#
_entry.id   f7b23b5d81d166210ac0b8874ba9c7df
#
_cell.length_a   1.000
_cell.length_b   1.000
_cell.length_c   1.000
_cell.angle_alpha   90.00
_cell.angle_beta   90.00
_cell.angle_gamma   90.00
#
_symmetry.space_group_name_H-M   'P 1'
#
loop_
_entity.id
_entity.type
_entity.pdbx_description
1 polymer ?
#
loop_
_entity_poly.entity_id
_entity_poly.type
_entity_poly.pdbx_seq_one_letter_code
_entity_poly.pdbx_strand_id
1 'polypeptide(L)'
;MKLLEPLRLGPIELKNRVVITAHAAYTDFFRPDCDGERYMAYLERRARGGAGLMMTTAMHVHEASQMLNHWVFDAATMAPKFRQLSDRVHRHGGRILAQVFHFGVMGKAETHEDFKPIWGFSPLESADGEACHVMTDAEIEEVLDAFVAASVCAVENGMDGIELHGTHGYLLQQSWTPFSNYRTDKWGQRTYFAHELSRRVREAIGPEKVMGIRISLDDFRGRERGGLEFDDICDIVDELTATGRFDYVNTSEGSGNFDYAQVITNYRHKFGKTLPAVHALRQRIGARIPVIGVNKIPTVDLAEQALVDGDCDLVGMTRAQIADPDLVYKLEHGEAPRIRTCTGANQGCIDRVSMYPITCIQNPEVGEENRFRKLDAEPVKPKRVLVIGGGPAGMKAAEVAARRGHQVTLAESGHRLGGRLNLVETLGSASNLLAMTSWLEQELELLQVRVILQTTVDEALIEELKPDAIVLASGARAKSHLEFATDDSVPVLEIDAAVQGEIEGQTFEMRGTNAVIVDRRGTYETGLCVEALVRRGASVTVVTPFLHFGANLGFTHLADYLRLLPEWGVKVMAQSQARSIHDGTLLVFDGTTGKEVALPCDFIVAGVPAQPVTDLVEACERHAPTKLVGDAYVPRSALEAIREGDRIGRTL
;
A
#
# COMPACT_ATOMS: atom_id res chain seq x y z
N MET A 1 -3.75 -10.28 27.04
CA MET A 1 -3.55 -9.31 25.93
C MET A 1 -4.92 -8.85 25.47
N LYS A 2 -5.20 -7.54 25.58
CA LYS A 2 -6.52 -6.98 25.20
C LYS A 2 -6.87 -7.22 23.74
N LEU A 3 -5.89 -7.24 22.86
CA LEU A 3 -6.08 -7.46 21.42
C LEU A 3 -6.79 -8.79 21.11
N LEU A 4 -6.57 -9.82 21.94
CA LEU A 4 -7.19 -11.15 21.81
C LEU A 4 -8.48 -11.33 22.62
N GLU A 5 -8.89 -10.32 23.40
CA GLU A 5 -10.12 -10.40 24.17
C GLU A 5 -11.35 -10.24 23.27
N PRO A 6 -12.43 -10.99 23.52
CA PRO A 6 -13.67 -10.79 22.79
C PRO A 6 -14.26 -9.39 23.07
N LEU A 7 -15.07 -8.92 22.14
CA LEU A 7 -15.80 -7.65 22.26
C LEU A 7 -17.20 -7.81 21.67
N ARG A 8 -18.22 -7.28 22.39
CA ARG A 8 -19.56 -7.14 21.85
C ARG A 8 -19.67 -5.91 20.96
N LEU A 9 -20.10 -6.09 19.71
CA LEU A 9 -20.31 -5.02 18.72
C LEU A 9 -21.78 -5.02 18.31
N GLY A 10 -22.59 -4.14 18.89
CA GLY A 10 -24.04 -4.17 18.72
C GLY A 10 -24.62 -5.54 19.06
N PRO A 11 -25.34 -6.19 18.12
CA PRO A 11 -25.95 -7.50 18.36
C PRO A 11 -25.00 -8.70 18.29
N ILE A 12 -23.76 -8.53 17.79
CA ILE A 12 -22.81 -9.64 17.58
C ILE A 12 -21.67 -9.64 18.59
N GLU A 13 -21.01 -10.79 18.75
CA GLU A 13 -19.77 -10.93 19.50
C GLU A 13 -18.61 -11.19 18.52
N LEU A 14 -17.52 -10.47 18.74
CA LEU A 14 -16.24 -10.63 18.05
C LEU A 14 -15.30 -11.47 18.92
N LYS A 15 -14.61 -12.44 18.32
CA LYS A 15 -13.65 -13.30 19.04
C LYS A 15 -12.38 -12.58 19.52
N ASN A 16 -12.04 -11.44 18.92
CA ASN A 16 -10.92 -10.58 19.27
C ASN A 16 -11.14 -9.15 18.72
N ARG A 17 -10.20 -8.23 18.99
CA ARG A 17 -10.31 -6.81 18.66
C ARG A 17 -9.58 -6.42 17.37
N VAL A 18 -9.15 -7.40 16.56
CA VAL A 18 -8.42 -7.17 15.31
C VAL A 18 -9.40 -7.04 14.15
N VAL A 19 -9.31 -5.92 13.45
CA VAL A 19 -10.21 -5.58 12.34
C VAL A 19 -9.44 -5.49 11.01
N ILE A 20 -10.01 -6.06 9.95
CA ILE A 20 -9.68 -5.74 8.56
C ILE A 20 -10.70 -4.74 8.08
N THR A 21 -10.32 -3.48 8.03
CA THR A 21 -11.18 -2.41 7.51
C THR A 21 -11.32 -2.51 5.99
N ALA A 22 -12.40 -1.96 5.47
CA ALA A 22 -12.65 -1.92 4.04
C ALA A 22 -11.47 -1.31 3.27
N HIS A 23 -11.06 -1.96 2.21
CA HIS A 23 -9.99 -1.52 1.33
C HIS A 23 -10.19 -2.08 -0.08
N ALA A 24 -9.75 -1.34 -1.07
CA ALA A 24 -9.79 -1.79 -2.46
C ALA A 24 -8.80 -2.94 -2.69
N ALA A 25 -9.29 -4.06 -3.19
CA ALA A 25 -8.46 -5.20 -3.60
C ALA A 25 -8.46 -5.38 -5.12
N TYR A 26 -9.36 -4.73 -5.84
CA TYR A 26 -9.55 -4.80 -7.30
C TYR A 26 -9.49 -6.22 -7.84
N THR A 27 -10.33 -7.04 -7.27
CA THR A 27 -10.48 -8.42 -7.68
C THR A 27 -11.81 -8.60 -8.43
N ASP A 28 -12.13 -9.81 -8.78
CA ASP A 28 -13.27 -10.22 -9.57
C ASP A 28 -14.63 -10.22 -8.84
N PHE A 29 -14.67 -9.83 -7.55
CA PHE A 29 -15.84 -10.04 -6.68
C PHE A 29 -17.13 -9.35 -7.17
N PHE A 30 -17.03 -8.10 -7.62
CA PHE A 30 -18.19 -7.33 -8.04
C PHE A 30 -18.58 -7.55 -9.52
N ARG A 31 -17.75 -8.23 -10.29
CA ARG A 31 -18.00 -8.46 -11.71
C ARG A 31 -19.11 -9.50 -11.92
N PRO A 32 -20.08 -9.25 -12.81
CA PRO A 32 -21.16 -10.19 -13.09
C PRO A 32 -20.67 -11.45 -13.84
N ASP A 33 -19.59 -11.34 -14.61
CA ASP A 33 -18.99 -12.40 -15.42
C ASP A 33 -17.93 -13.24 -14.67
N CYS A 34 -17.73 -13.00 -13.38
CA CYS A 34 -16.77 -13.69 -12.53
C CYS A 34 -17.45 -14.32 -11.31
N ASP A 35 -16.89 -15.40 -10.81
CA ASP A 35 -17.39 -16.11 -9.63
C ASP A 35 -16.99 -15.46 -8.28
N GLY A 36 -16.05 -14.52 -8.31
CA GLY A 36 -15.51 -13.85 -7.12
C GLY A 36 -14.57 -14.70 -6.27
N GLU A 37 -14.15 -15.86 -6.76
CA GLU A 37 -13.35 -16.84 -6.01
C GLU A 37 -12.04 -16.23 -5.49
N ARG A 38 -11.38 -15.42 -6.29
CA ARG A 38 -10.11 -14.79 -5.93
C ARG A 38 -10.26 -13.87 -4.71
N TYR A 39 -11.30 -13.04 -4.69
CA TYR A 39 -11.58 -12.14 -3.57
C TYR A 39 -12.06 -12.92 -2.34
N MET A 40 -12.91 -13.91 -2.52
CA MET A 40 -13.38 -14.76 -1.43
C MET A 40 -12.20 -15.51 -0.78
N ALA A 41 -11.27 -16.07 -1.56
CA ALA A 41 -10.06 -16.71 -1.05
C ALA A 41 -9.16 -15.71 -0.29
N TYR A 42 -9.08 -14.48 -0.76
CA TYR A 42 -8.33 -13.40 -0.11
C TYR A 42 -8.86 -13.12 1.30
N LEU A 43 -10.16 -12.93 1.50
CA LEU A 43 -10.74 -12.69 2.82
C LEU A 43 -10.78 -13.95 3.68
N GLU A 44 -11.13 -15.12 3.11
CA GLU A 44 -11.10 -16.41 3.82
C GLU A 44 -9.72 -16.70 4.41
N ARG A 45 -8.64 -16.36 3.68
CA ARG A 45 -7.26 -16.55 4.16
C ARG A 45 -7.00 -15.79 5.47
N ARG A 46 -7.54 -14.59 5.59
CA ARG A 46 -7.41 -13.75 6.79
C ARG A 46 -8.34 -14.18 7.91
N ALA A 47 -9.54 -14.64 7.58
CA ALA A 47 -10.45 -15.24 8.56
C ALA A 47 -9.82 -16.48 9.21
N ARG A 48 -9.20 -17.35 8.40
CA ARG A 48 -8.45 -18.52 8.87
C ARG A 48 -7.25 -18.12 9.72
N GLY A 49 -6.59 -17.01 9.41
CA GLY A 49 -5.49 -16.45 10.19
C GLY A 49 -5.91 -15.73 11.48
N GLY A 50 -7.20 -15.77 11.83
CA GLY A 50 -7.69 -15.34 13.13
C GLY A 50 -8.38 -13.98 13.21
N ALA A 51 -8.51 -13.22 12.10
CA ALA A 51 -9.18 -11.91 12.10
C ALA A 51 -10.58 -11.98 12.74
N GLY A 52 -10.91 -11.05 13.66
CA GLY A 52 -12.18 -11.02 14.36
C GLY A 52 -13.30 -10.41 13.54
N LEU A 53 -13.03 -9.27 12.91
CA LEU A 53 -13.97 -8.53 12.08
C LEU A 53 -13.33 -8.18 10.74
N MET A 54 -14.08 -8.33 9.66
CA MET A 54 -13.68 -7.94 8.32
C MET A 54 -14.75 -7.09 7.64
N MET A 55 -14.33 -6.21 6.75
CA MET A 55 -15.21 -5.42 5.91
C MET A 55 -14.88 -5.69 4.44
N THR A 56 -15.90 -5.78 3.60
CA THR A 56 -15.67 -5.92 2.15
C THR A 56 -15.02 -4.67 1.57
N THR A 57 -14.44 -4.78 0.38
CA THR A 57 -14.21 -3.60 -0.48
C THR A 57 -15.52 -2.80 -0.58
N ALA A 58 -15.42 -1.48 -0.57
CA ALA A 58 -16.58 -0.61 -0.68
C ALA A 58 -17.34 -0.87 -1.98
N MET A 59 -18.66 -1.03 -1.86
CA MET A 59 -19.56 -1.38 -2.96
C MET A 59 -20.31 -0.15 -3.46
N HIS A 60 -20.21 0.13 -4.75
CA HIS A 60 -20.96 1.19 -5.41
C HIS A 60 -22.45 0.86 -5.44
N VAL A 61 -23.26 1.68 -4.81
CA VAL A 61 -24.71 1.42 -4.67
C VAL A 61 -25.53 1.89 -5.86
N HIS A 62 -25.01 2.85 -6.66
CA HIS A 62 -25.73 3.52 -7.72
C HIS A 62 -24.87 3.69 -8.98
N GLU A 63 -25.49 3.72 -10.16
CA GLU A 63 -24.78 3.81 -11.45
C GLU A 63 -23.97 5.11 -11.61
N ALA A 64 -24.46 6.25 -11.10
CA ALA A 64 -23.70 7.51 -11.09
C ALA A 64 -22.46 7.49 -10.19
N SER A 65 -22.19 6.36 -9.51
CA SER A 65 -21.01 6.13 -8.67
C SER A 65 -20.00 5.18 -9.30
N GLN A 66 -20.20 4.74 -10.52
CA GLN A 66 -19.30 3.78 -11.15
C GLN A 66 -17.92 4.40 -11.43
N MET A 67 -16.89 3.57 -11.40
CA MET A 67 -15.52 3.90 -11.75
C MET A 67 -14.85 2.68 -12.38
N LEU A 68 -13.78 2.88 -13.14
CA LEU A 68 -13.02 1.82 -13.80
C LEU A 68 -12.79 0.61 -12.89
N ASN A 69 -13.14 -0.58 -13.37
CA ASN A 69 -13.06 -1.86 -12.64
C ASN A 69 -13.93 -1.98 -11.38
N HIS A 70 -14.81 -1.02 -11.11
CA HIS A 70 -15.80 -1.07 -10.05
C HIS A 70 -17.20 -1.21 -10.66
N TRP A 71 -17.81 -2.33 -10.42
CA TRP A 71 -19.18 -2.61 -10.87
C TRP A 71 -20.18 -2.10 -9.85
N VAL A 72 -21.25 -1.54 -10.35
CA VAL A 72 -22.39 -1.11 -9.53
C VAL A 72 -23.06 -2.34 -8.92
N PHE A 73 -23.62 -2.16 -7.73
CA PHE A 73 -24.41 -3.17 -7.07
C PHE A 73 -25.54 -3.68 -7.98
N ASP A 74 -25.58 -5.00 -8.13
CA ASP A 74 -26.68 -5.74 -8.71
C ASP A 74 -27.03 -6.90 -7.78
N ALA A 75 -28.28 -6.96 -7.32
CA ALA A 75 -28.72 -7.94 -6.34
C ALA A 75 -28.59 -9.39 -6.83
N ALA A 76 -28.88 -9.64 -8.11
CA ALA A 76 -28.80 -10.99 -8.69
C ALA A 76 -27.34 -11.50 -8.71
N THR A 77 -26.40 -10.64 -9.03
CA THR A 77 -24.97 -10.93 -9.05
C THR A 77 -24.42 -11.08 -7.63
N MET A 78 -24.80 -10.20 -6.71
CA MET A 78 -24.15 -10.09 -5.40
C MET A 78 -24.71 -11.03 -4.34
N ALA A 79 -26.00 -11.36 -4.36
CA ALA A 79 -26.61 -12.20 -3.35
C ALA A 79 -25.92 -13.58 -3.18
N PRO A 80 -25.65 -14.35 -4.25
CA PRO A 80 -24.94 -15.63 -4.10
C PRO A 80 -23.50 -15.46 -3.63
N LYS A 81 -22.82 -14.37 -4.00
CA LYS A 81 -21.43 -14.09 -3.60
C LYS A 81 -21.35 -13.69 -2.12
N PHE A 82 -22.29 -12.87 -1.65
CA PHE A 82 -22.37 -12.51 -0.23
C PHE A 82 -22.57 -13.73 0.64
N ARG A 83 -23.48 -14.64 0.26
CA ARG A 83 -23.72 -15.89 0.99
C ARG A 83 -22.47 -16.75 1.06
N GLN A 84 -21.82 -16.99 -0.08
CA GLN A 84 -20.61 -17.80 -0.12
C GLN A 84 -19.47 -17.19 0.70
N LEU A 85 -19.29 -15.87 0.61
CA LEU A 85 -18.25 -15.18 1.36
C LEU A 85 -18.51 -15.20 2.87
N SER A 86 -19.75 -14.94 3.28
CA SER A 86 -20.16 -15.01 4.69
C SER A 86 -19.94 -16.41 5.28
N ASP A 87 -20.36 -17.45 4.56
CA ASP A 87 -20.17 -18.85 4.99
C ASP A 87 -18.68 -19.19 5.15
N ARG A 88 -17.81 -18.70 4.24
CA ARG A 88 -16.37 -18.93 4.34
C ARG A 88 -15.77 -18.25 5.56
N VAL A 89 -16.14 -17.00 5.82
CA VAL A 89 -15.63 -16.24 6.97
C VAL A 89 -16.14 -16.80 8.30
N HIS A 90 -17.45 -17.08 8.38
CA HIS A 90 -18.08 -17.63 9.57
C HIS A 90 -17.53 -18.99 9.98
N ARG A 91 -17.15 -19.84 9.01
CA ARG A 91 -16.51 -21.15 9.27
C ARG A 91 -15.24 -21.04 10.09
N HIS A 92 -14.57 -19.89 10.04
CA HIS A 92 -13.36 -19.59 10.83
C HIS A 92 -13.67 -18.72 12.08
N GLY A 93 -14.95 -18.55 12.44
CA GLY A 93 -15.35 -17.73 13.59
C GLY A 93 -15.14 -16.23 13.41
N GLY A 94 -14.85 -15.74 12.19
CA GLY A 94 -14.80 -14.32 11.86
C GLY A 94 -16.19 -13.73 11.64
N ARG A 95 -16.31 -12.41 11.69
CA ARG A 95 -17.50 -11.66 11.32
C ARG A 95 -17.21 -10.79 10.09
N ILE A 96 -18.24 -10.52 9.27
CA ILE A 96 -18.06 -9.77 8.04
C ILE A 96 -19.20 -8.78 7.78
N LEU A 97 -18.83 -7.54 7.45
CA LEU A 97 -19.75 -6.46 7.09
C LEU A 97 -19.53 -6.04 5.63
N ALA A 98 -20.60 -5.63 4.97
CA ALA A 98 -20.49 -4.98 3.65
C ALA A 98 -20.31 -3.47 3.82
N GLN A 99 -19.29 -2.87 3.19
CA GLN A 99 -19.19 -1.41 3.11
C GLN A 99 -19.91 -0.91 1.87
N VAL A 100 -20.81 0.07 2.04
CA VAL A 100 -21.61 0.68 0.97
C VAL A 100 -21.26 2.15 0.79
N PHE A 101 -21.16 2.61 -0.46
CA PHE A 101 -20.79 3.98 -0.74
C PHE A 101 -21.22 4.49 -2.12
N HIS A 102 -21.08 5.80 -2.31
CA HIS A 102 -21.24 6.50 -3.58
C HIS A 102 -20.10 7.54 -3.71
N PHE A 103 -19.43 7.57 -4.86
CA PHE A 103 -18.31 8.49 -5.07
C PHE A 103 -18.70 9.97 -4.96
N GLY A 104 -19.93 10.32 -5.38
CA GLY A 104 -20.26 11.71 -5.56
C GLY A 104 -19.35 12.36 -6.60
N VAL A 105 -18.88 13.57 -6.34
CA VAL A 105 -17.97 14.32 -7.23
C VAL A 105 -16.55 13.73 -7.33
N MET A 106 -16.26 12.65 -6.61
CA MET A 106 -15.00 11.92 -6.72
C MET A 106 -15.00 10.87 -7.84
N GLY A 107 -16.13 10.65 -8.50
CA GLY A 107 -16.25 9.77 -9.66
C GLY A 107 -15.60 10.37 -10.91
N LYS A 108 -15.62 9.60 -12.00
CA LYS A 108 -15.12 10.00 -13.33
C LYS A 108 -16.05 9.47 -14.41
N ALA A 109 -16.69 10.34 -15.20
CA ALA A 109 -17.57 9.93 -16.29
C ALA A 109 -16.83 9.15 -17.38
N GLU A 110 -15.59 9.51 -17.68
CA GLU A 110 -14.76 8.82 -18.68
C GLU A 110 -14.50 7.33 -18.37
N THR A 111 -14.72 6.90 -17.12
CA THR A 111 -14.55 5.52 -16.70
C THR A 111 -15.83 4.69 -16.86
N HIS A 112 -16.95 5.31 -17.23
CA HIS A 112 -18.19 4.65 -17.58
C HIS A 112 -18.23 4.33 -19.08
N GLU A 113 -18.70 3.15 -19.45
CA GLU A 113 -18.92 2.83 -20.87
C GLU A 113 -19.86 3.81 -21.56
N ASP A 114 -20.88 4.30 -20.84
CA ASP A 114 -21.90 5.22 -21.34
C ASP A 114 -21.58 6.70 -21.05
N PHE A 115 -20.39 7.02 -20.53
CA PHE A 115 -19.98 8.39 -20.14
C PHE A 115 -21.00 9.09 -19.23
N LYS A 116 -21.64 8.37 -18.31
CA LYS A 116 -22.63 8.95 -17.38
C LYS A 116 -21.99 10.02 -16.50
N PRO A 117 -22.68 11.17 -16.29
CA PRO A 117 -22.13 12.24 -15.49
C PRO A 117 -21.97 11.82 -14.03
N ILE A 118 -20.96 12.38 -13.37
CA ILE A 118 -20.82 12.30 -11.92
C ILE A 118 -21.87 13.16 -11.23
N TRP A 119 -22.37 12.71 -10.07
CA TRP A 119 -23.41 13.38 -9.32
C TRP A 119 -22.89 14.02 -8.02
N GLY A 120 -23.40 15.19 -7.67
CA GLY A 120 -23.03 15.91 -6.44
C GLY A 120 -24.20 16.70 -5.84
N PHE A 121 -24.02 17.23 -4.63
CA PHE A 121 -25.03 18.06 -3.97
C PHE A 121 -25.08 19.50 -4.49
N SER A 122 -23.94 20.03 -4.91
CA SER A 122 -23.80 21.41 -5.39
C SER A 122 -22.92 21.44 -6.65
N PRO A 123 -22.97 22.51 -7.45
CA PRO A 123 -22.09 22.68 -8.61
C PRO A 123 -20.61 22.62 -8.19
N LEU A 124 -19.93 21.56 -8.57
CA LEU A 124 -18.53 21.30 -8.26
C LEU A 124 -17.83 20.65 -9.44
N GLU A 125 -16.51 20.68 -9.38
CA GLU A 125 -15.64 19.97 -10.29
C GLU A 125 -14.95 18.80 -9.55
N SER A 126 -14.76 17.69 -10.26
CA SER A 126 -13.92 16.60 -9.78
C SER A 126 -12.45 17.03 -9.69
N ALA A 127 -11.59 16.19 -9.14
CA ALA A 127 -10.15 16.42 -9.13
C ALA A 127 -9.54 16.56 -10.54
N ASP A 128 -10.21 16.01 -11.55
CA ASP A 128 -9.79 16.05 -12.95
C ASP A 128 -10.45 17.21 -13.75
N GLY A 129 -11.20 18.08 -13.06
CA GLY A 129 -11.86 19.25 -13.67
C GLY A 129 -13.19 18.94 -14.37
N GLU A 130 -13.76 17.75 -14.16
CA GLU A 130 -15.08 17.39 -14.69
C GLU A 130 -16.20 18.01 -13.84
N ALA A 131 -17.15 18.73 -14.47
CA ALA A 131 -18.29 19.28 -13.79
C ALA A 131 -19.29 18.19 -13.38
N CYS A 132 -19.84 18.26 -12.18
CA CYS A 132 -20.86 17.31 -11.72
C CYS A 132 -22.28 17.75 -12.09
N HIS A 133 -23.17 16.78 -12.30
CA HIS A 133 -24.60 16.99 -12.29
C HIS A 133 -25.08 17.22 -10.85
N VAL A 134 -25.79 18.34 -10.63
CA VAL A 134 -26.38 18.65 -9.33
C VAL A 134 -27.68 17.86 -9.16
N MET A 135 -27.69 16.97 -8.18
CA MET A 135 -28.85 16.11 -7.93
C MET A 135 -30.11 16.90 -7.62
N THR A 136 -31.21 16.52 -8.24
CA THR A 136 -32.57 16.90 -7.86
C THR A 136 -33.03 16.18 -6.59
N ASP A 137 -34.15 16.60 -5.99
CA ASP A 137 -34.75 15.88 -4.85
C ASP A 137 -35.04 14.41 -5.20
N ALA A 138 -35.55 14.13 -6.39
CA ALA A 138 -35.88 12.77 -6.83
C ALA A 138 -34.63 11.90 -6.98
N GLU A 139 -33.53 12.44 -7.51
CA GLU A 139 -32.26 11.74 -7.65
C GLU A 139 -31.57 11.48 -6.30
N ILE A 140 -31.71 12.41 -5.32
CA ILE A 140 -31.24 12.16 -3.96
C ILE A 140 -32.04 11.02 -3.30
N GLU A 141 -33.36 10.99 -3.50
CA GLU A 141 -34.21 9.90 -3.01
C GLU A 141 -33.84 8.56 -3.67
N GLU A 142 -33.56 8.54 -4.98
CA GLU A 142 -33.08 7.36 -5.72
C GLU A 142 -31.76 6.83 -5.15
N VAL A 143 -30.80 7.71 -4.85
CA VAL A 143 -29.53 7.33 -4.22
C VAL A 143 -29.75 6.74 -2.81
N LEU A 144 -30.63 7.34 -2.00
CA LEU A 144 -30.99 6.81 -0.68
C LEU A 144 -31.60 5.39 -0.78
N ASP A 145 -32.50 5.17 -1.74
CA ASP A 145 -33.12 3.87 -1.97
C ASP A 145 -32.09 2.84 -2.46
N ALA A 146 -31.11 3.24 -3.28
CA ALA A 146 -30.01 2.39 -3.71
C ALA A 146 -29.13 1.92 -2.55
N PHE A 147 -28.83 2.82 -1.59
CA PHE A 147 -28.12 2.44 -0.36
C PHE A 147 -28.91 1.41 0.46
N VAL A 148 -30.21 1.60 0.58
CA VAL A 148 -31.10 0.67 1.32
C VAL A 148 -31.11 -0.69 0.62
N ALA A 149 -31.33 -0.73 -0.71
CA ALA A 149 -31.38 -1.98 -1.47
C ALA A 149 -30.09 -2.79 -1.35
N ALA A 150 -28.94 -2.13 -1.48
CA ALA A 150 -27.63 -2.76 -1.34
C ALA A 150 -27.40 -3.30 0.08
N SER A 151 -27.80 -2.54 1.11
CA SER A 151 -27.69 -2.93 2.51
C SER A 151 -28.54 -4.14 2.84
N VAL A 152 -29.80 -4.15 2.41
CA VAL A 152 -30.74 -5.27 2.62
C VAL A 152 -30.22 -6.53 1.94
N CYS A 153 -29.82 -6.44 0.66
CA CYS A 153 -29.27 -7.58 -0.06
C CYS A 153 -28.06 -8.18 0.67
N ALA A 154 -27.17 -7.38 1.20
CA ALA A 154 -25.98 -7.86 1.93
C ALA A 154 -26.38 -8.64 3.19
N VAL A 155 -27.26 -8.09 4.03
CA VAL A 155 -27.62 -8.74 5.32
C VAL A 155 -28.55 -9.93 5.15
N GLU A 156 -29.43 -9.94 4.17
CA GLU A 156 -30.29 -11.10 3.83
C GLU A 156 -29.47 -12.27 3.27
N ASN A 157 -28.29 -12.00 2.73
CA ASN A 157 -27.39 -13.01 2.18
C ASN A 157 -26.17 -13.28 3.06
N GLY A 158 -26.35 -13.15 4.38
CA GLY A 158 -25.44 -13.70 5.39
C GLY A 158 -24.44 -12.73 5.97
N MET A 159 -24.33 -11.48 5.46
CA MET A 159 -23.48 -10.47 6.11
C MET A 159 -23.99 -10.16 7.53
N ASP A 160 -23.07 -9.98 8.47
CA ASP A 160 -23.41 -9.65 9.87
C ASP A 160 -23.93 -8.21 10.02
N GLY A 161 -23.73 -7.37 8.99
CA GLY A 161 -24.18 -5.99 8.94
C GLY A 161 -23.54 -5.19 7.81
N ILE A 162 -23.60 -3.88 7.93
CA ILE A 162 -23.06 -2.93 6.95
C ILE A 162 -22.22 -1.82 7.60
N GLU A 163 -21.39 -1.17 6.80
CA GLU A 163 -20.70 0.07 7.16
C GLU A 163 -21.03 1.15 6.13
N LEU A 164 -21.55 2.29 6.57
CA LEU A 164 -21.74 3.47 5.72
C LEU A 164 -20.39 4.19 5.55
N HIS A 165 -20.00 4.44 4.30
CA HIS A 165 -18.72 5.06 3.99
C HIS A 165 -18.83 6.59 3.98
N GLY A 166 -18.54 7.23 5.10
CA GLY A 166 -18.57 8.69 5.29
C GLY A 166 -17.19 9.33 5.40
N THR A 167 -16.21 8.87 4.57
CA THR A 167 -14.84 9.38 4.59
C THR A 167 -14.28 9.56 3.17
N HIS A 168 -13.05 10.05 3.06
CA HIS A 168 -12.26 10.18 1.85
C HIS A 168 -12.86 11.10 0.77
N GLY A 169 -13.76 12.02 1.16
CA GLY A 169 -14.40 12.96 0.24
C GLY A 169 -15.54 12.36 -0.59
N TYR A 170 -16.08 11.18 -0.23
CA TYR A 170 -17.19 10.56 -0.96
C TYR A 170 -18.56 11.13 -0.56
N LEU A 171 -19.63 10.75 -1.25
CA LEU A 171 -20.92 11.41 -1.22
C LEU A 171 -21.46 11.67 0.21
N LEU A 172 -21.37 10.69 1.11
CA LEU A 172 -21.82 10.87 2.48
C LEU A 172 -21.01 11.95 3.22
N GLN A 173 -19.68 12.00 3.07
CA GLN A 173 -18.85 13.08 3.59
C GLN A 173 -19.15 14.40 2.88
N GLN A 174 -19.40 14.38 1.58
CA GLN A 174 -19.76 15.56 0.81
C GLN A 174 -21.06 16.21 1.35
N SER A 175 -22.01 15.40 1.86
CA SER A 175 -23.30 15.89 2.34
C SER A 175 -23.20 16.86 3.53
N TRP A 176 -22.16 16.72 4.36
CA TRP A 176 -21.96 17.56 5.54
C TRP A 176 -20.78 18.53 5.45
N THR A 177 -20.00 18.48 4.35
CA THR A 177 -18.84 19.37 4.15
C THR A 177 -19.26 20.64 3.42
N PRO A 178 -19.07 21.85 3.98
CA PRO A 178 -19.53 23.11 3.37
C PRO A 178 -19.00 23.36 1.98
N PHE A 179 -17.78 22.88 1.67
CA PHE A 179 -17.20 22.95 0.34
C PHE A 179 -18.06 22.23 -0.72
N SER A 180 -18.60 21.07 -0.39
CA SER A 180 -19.28 20.19 -1.36
C SER A 180 -20.79 20.22 -1.29
N ASN A 181 -21.36 20.82 -0.23
CA ASN A 181 -22.79 20.97 -0.06
C ASN A 181 -23.13 22.37 0.49
N TYR A 182 -23.47 23.25 -0.41
CA TYR A 182 -23.95 24.63 -0.10
C TYR A 182 -25.37 24.89 -0.63
N ARG A 183 -26.21 23.81 -0.68
CA ARG A 183 -27.62 23.88 -1.01
C ARG A 183 -28.38 24.71 0.03
N THR A 184 -29.50 25.33 -0.41
CA THR A 184 -30.36 26.13 0.45
C THR A 184 -31.67 25.44 0.84
N ASP A 185 -31.89 24.21 0.34
CA ASP A 185 -33.04 23.37 0.68
C ASP A 185 -32.73 22.45 1.89
N LYS A 186 -33.63 21.48 2.17
CA LYS A 186 -33.46 20.52 3.28
C LYS A 186 -32.16 19.75 3.22
N TRP A 187 -31.65 19.45 2.01
CA TRP A 187 -30.43 18.69 1.80
C TRP A 187 -29.14 19.49 2.07
N GLY A 188 -29.24 20.82 2.15
CA GLY A 188 -28.17 21.71 2.59
C GLY A 188 -28.01 21.80 4.11
N GLN A 189 -28.92 21.22 4.90
CA GLN A 189 -28.73 21.08 6.34
C GLN A 189 -27.66 20.07 6.62
N ARG A 190 -26.61 20.44 7.36
CA ARG A 190 -25.32 19.75 7.49
C ARG A 190 -25.41 18.22 7.63
N THR A 191 -26.28 17.69 8.49
CA THR A 191 -26.40 16.27 8.80
C THR A 191 -27.67 15.61 8.28
N TYR A 192 -28.54 16.36 7.60
CA TYR A 192 -29.86 15.88 7.19
C TYR A 192 -29.82 14.64 6.31
N PHE A 193 -28.94 14.63 5.27
CA PHE A 193 -28.78 13.46 4.41
C PHE A 193 -28.29 12.24 5.21
N ALA A 194 -27.31 12.42 6.09
CA ALA A 194 -26.76 11.34 6.92
C ALA A 194 -27.81 10.78 7.90
N HIS A 195 -28.65 11.63 8.47
CA HIS A 195 -29.75 11.21 9.33
C HIS A 195 -30.80 10.42 8.56
N GLU A 196 -31.19 10.89 7.39
CA GLU A 196 -32.19 10.22 6.56
C GLU A 196 -31.68 8.88 6.04
N LEU A 197 -30.43 8.84 5.54
CA LEU A 197 -29.77 7.61 5.12
C LEU A 197 -29.68 6.58 6.26
N SER A 198 -29.14 6.99 7.41
CA SER A 198 -28.97 6.08 8.55
C SER A 198 -30.32 5.58 9.12
N ARG A 199 -31.35 6.41 9.11
CA ARG A 199 -32.70 6.02 9.52
C ARG A 199 -33.27 4.93 8.59
N ARG A 200 -33.27 5.18 7.28
CA ARG A 200 -33.83 4.24 6.28
C ARG A 200 -33.08 2.91 6.28
N VAL A 201 -31.75 2.95 6.33
CA VAL A 201 -30.94 1.74 6.34
C VAL A 201 -31.19 0.96 7.64
N ARG A 202 -31.19 1.60 8.82
CA ARG A 202 -31.45 0.91 10.10
C ARG A 202 -32.85 0.30 10.14
N GLU A 203 -33.87 1.01 9.70
CA GLU A 203 -35.23 0.49 9.61
C GLU A 203 -35.35 -0.73 8.69
N ALA A 204 -34.61 -0.73 7.57
CA ALA A 204 -34.65 -1.80 6.59
C ALA A 204 -33.89 -3.06 7.02
N ILE A 205 -32.68 -2.90 7.64
CA ILE A 205 -31.85 -4.05 8.04
C ILE A 205 -32.23 -4.60 9.42
N GLY A 206 -32.99 -3.84 10.23
CA GLY A 206 -33.42 -4.23 11.57
C GLY A 206 -32.34 -4.12 12.64
N PRO A 207 -32.71 -4.31 13.94
CA PRO A 207 -31.78 -4.14 15.08
C PRO A 207 -30.80 -5.30 15.26
N GLU A 208 -31.06 -6.46 14.67
CA GLU A 208 -30.24 -7.68 14.78
C GLU A 208 -29.02 -7.68 13.85
N LYS A 209 -28.82 -6.59 13.09
CA LYS A 209 -27.69 -6.43 12.18
C LYS A 209 -26.83 -5.24 12.60
N VAL A 210 -25.51 -5.39 12.47
CA VAL A 210 -24.58 -4.31 12.78
C VAL A 210 -24.67 -3.21 11.75
N MET A 211 -24.70 -1.95 12.20
CA MET A 211 -24.55 -0.79 11.34
C MET A 211 -23.46 0.13 11.88
N GLY A 212 -22.40 0.30 11.13
CA GLY A 212 -21.31 1.21 11.45
C GLY A 212 -21.24 2.39 10.51
N ILE A 213 -20.43 3.38 10.89
CA ILE A 213 -20.08 4.50 10.03
C ILE A 213 -18.57 4.69 10.02
N ARG A 214 -17.98 4.87 8.83
CA ARG A 214 -16.58 5.25 8.70
C ARG A 214 -16.50 6.74 8.41
N ILE A 215 -15.60 7.43 9.14
CA ILE A 215 -15.46 8.89 9.09
C ILE A 215 -14.00 9.32 8.93
N SER A 216 -13.73 10.47 8.29
CA SER A 216 -12.42 11.14 8.33
C SER A 216 -12.35 12.06 9.54
N LEU A 217 -11.26 11.95 10.33
CA LEU A 217 -10.98 12.83 11.47
C LEU A 217 -10.47 14.21 11.04
N ASP A 218 -9.95 14.31 9.81
CA ASP A 218 -9.50 15.55 9.18
C ASP A 218 -9.56 15.36 7.65
N ASP A 219 -10.02 16.36 6.91
CA ASP A 219 -10.00 16.35 5.44
C ASP A 219 -8.82 17.15 4.86
N PHE A 220 -7.98 17.74 5.73
CA PHE A 220 -6.80 18.56 5.42
C PHE A 220 -7.07 19.77 4.51
N ARG A 221 -8.32 20.14 4.36
CA ARG A 221 -8.70 21.30 3.54
C ARG A 221 -8.61 22.62 4.33
N GLY A 222 -8.94 22.61 5.62
CA GLY A 222 -9.08 23.79 6.46
C GLY A 222 -10.40 24.53 6.26
N ARG A 223 -10.91 25.19 7.31
CA ARG A 223 -12.19 25.94 7.28
C ARG A 223 -12.18 27.06 6.25
N GLU A 224 -11.06 27.72 6.05
CA GLU A 224 -10.91 28.82 5.09
C GLU A 224 -11.17 28.40 3.64
N ARG A 225 -11.09 27.10 3.34
CA ARG A 225 -11.40 26.50 2.03
C ARG A 225 -12.67 25.65 2.06
N GLY A 226 -13.51 25.83 3.10
CA GLY A 226 -14.76 25.11 3.27
C GLY A 226 -14.62 23.68 3.76
N GLY A 227 -13.46 23.29 4.28
CA GLY A 227 -13.24 22.00 4.96
C GLY A 227 -13.79 21.97 6.38
N LEU A 228 -13.66 20.82 7.02
CA LEU A 228 -14.03 20.59 8.41
C LEU A 228 -12.77 20.35 9.24
N GLU A 229 -12.73 20.97 10.42
CA GLU A 229 -11.73 20.69 11.42
C GLU A 229 -12.19 19.57 12.36
N PHE A 230 -11.27 19.06 13.17
CA PHE A 230 -11.52 17.93 14.07
C PHE A 230 -12.75 18.14 14.98
N ASP A 231 -12.94 19.36 15.55
CA ASP A 231 -14.09 19.65 16.41
C ASP A 231 -15.42 19.58 15.64
N ASP A 232 -15.46 20.07 14.40
CA ASP A 232 -16.65 19.98 13.54
C ASP A 232 -17.05 18.53 13.28
N ILE A 233 -16.05 17.69 13.05
CA ILE A 233 -16.24 16.26 12.81
C ILE A 233 -16.71 15.57 14.09
N CYS A 234 -16.15 15.93 15.24
CA CYS A 234 -16.58 15.41 16.53
C CYS A 234 -18.05 15.76 16.81
N ASP A 235 -18.48 16.98 16.48
CA ASP A 235 -19.89 17.40 16.65
C ASP A 235 -20.82 16.57 15.75
N ILE A 236 -20.46 16.35 14.48
CA ILE A 236 -21.22 15.50 13.56
C ILE A 236 -21.32 14.07 14.09
N VAL A 237 -20.20 13.49 14.53
CA VAL A 237 -20.18 12.11 15.05
C VAL A 237 -20.99 12.00 16.34
N ASP A 238 -20.88 12.97 17.22
CA ASP A 238 -21.66 13.01 18.48
C ASP A 238 -23.16 13.05 18.18
N GLU A 239 -23.59 13.92 17.28
CA GLU A 239 -25.00 14.04 16.83
C GLU A 239 -25.51 12.73 16.21
N LEU A 240 -24.76 12.14 15.26
CA LEU A 240 -25.16 10.92 14.58
C LEU A 240 -25.22 9.71 15.53
N THR A 241 -24.24 9.58 16.42
CA THR A 241 -24.18 8.44 17.36
C THR A 241 -25.18 8.56 18.50
N ALA A 242 -25.59 9.77 18.90
CA ALA A 242 -26.63 9.99 19.89
C ALA A 242 -28.00 9.45 19.45
N THR A 243 -28.22 9.19 18.18
CA THR A 243 -29.47 8.60 17.66
C THR A 243 -29.67 7.14 18.04
N GLY A 244 -28.62 6.43 18.48
CA GLY A 244 -28.65 5.00 18.78
C GLY A 244 -28.78 4.10 17.53
N ARG A 245 -28.61 4.64 16.32
CA ARG A 245 -28.70 3.87 15.07
C ARG A 245 -27.41 3.15 14.72
N PHE A 246 -26.27 3.67 15.16
CA PHE A 246 -24.94 3.10 14.88
C PHE A 246 -24.42 2.26 16.04
N ASP A 247 -23.77 1.16 15.71
CA ASP A 247 -23.16 0.23 16.66
C ASP A 247 -21.66 0.49 16.86
N TYR A 248 -21.01 1.23 15.94
CA TYR A 248 -19.59 1.62 16.05
C TYR A 248 -19.25 2.79 15.12
N VAL A 249 -18.13 3.44 15.42
CA VAL A 249 -17.45 4.39 14.54
C VAL A 249 -16.10 3.81 14.10
N ASN A 250 -15.85 3.82 12.79
CA ASN A 250 -14.56 3.47 12.21
C ASN A 250 -13.86 4.76 11.74
N THR A 251 -12.65 5.01 12.21
CA THR A 251 -11.93 6.24 11.91
C THR A 251 -11.08 6.15 10.65
N SER A 252 -10.78 7.27 10.02
CA SER A 252 -9.85 7.44 8.93
C SER A 252 -9.33 8.88 8.91
N GLU A 253 -8.52 9.25 7.93
CA GLU A 253 -8.07 10.61 7.66
C GLU A 253 -8.06 10.88 6.15
N GLY A 254 -8.04 12.15 5.78
CA GLY A 254 -7.81 12.62 4.44
C GLY A 254 -9.02 12.60 3.53
N SER A 255 -8.82 13.25 2.40
CA SER A 255 -9.76 13.29 1.28
C SER A 255 -9.00 12.99 -0.01
N GLY A 256 -9.56 12.16 -0.88
CA GLY A 256 -8.94 11.80 -2.14
C GLY A 256 -8.61 12.99 -3.07
N ASN A 257 -9.19 14.17 -2.84
CA ASN A 257 -8.97 15.36 -3.67
C ASN A 257 -7.76 16.20 -3.25
N PHE A 258 -7.36 16.16 -1.97
CA PHE A 258 -6.40 17.15 -1.45
C PHE A 258 -5.12 16.55 -0.90
N ASP A 259 -5.21 15.41 -0.23
CA ASP A 259 -4.03 14.81 0.38
C ASP A 259 -4.17 13.28 0.45
N TYR A 260 -4.10 12.66 -0.70
CA TYR A 260 -4.22 11.20 -0.80
C TYR A 260 -3.13 10.46 -0.01
N ALA A 261 -1.96 11.08 0.17
CA ALA A 261 -0.86 10.53 0.98
C ALA A 261 -1.25 10.40 2.46
N GLN A 262 -2.21 11.19 2.95
CA GLN A 262 -2.72 11.10 4.32
C GLN A 262 -3.79 10.00 4.49
N VAL A 263 -4.54 9.70 3.44
CA VAL A 263 -5.57 8.64 3.46
C VAL A 263 -4.95 7.28 3.76
N ILE A 264 -3.83 6.95 3.10
CA ILE A 264 -3.08 5.72 3.34
C ILE A 264 -1.59 6.04 3.38
N THR A 265 -1.12 6.38 4.57
CA THR A 265 0.25 6.83 4.80
C THR A 265 1.29 5.77 4.44
N ASN A 266 2.36 6.19 3.74
CA ASN A 266 3.50 5.35 3.39
C ASN A 266 4.56 5.29 4.52
N TYR A 267 5.76 4.72 4.26
CA TYR A 267 6.82 4.56 5.27
C TYR A 267 7.33 5.86 5.88
N ARG A 268 7.15 7.02 5.25
CA ARG A 268 7.61 8.33 5.75
C ARG A 268 6.85 8.82 6.98
N HIS A 269 5.62 8.39 7.14
CA HIS A 269 4.76 8.79 8.25
C HIS A 269 4.97 7.90 9.48
N LYS A 270 4.77 8.45 10.67
CA LYS A 270 4.88 7.70 11.93
C LYS A 270 3.82 6.60 12.04
N PHE A 271 4.14 5.53 12.75
CA PHE A 271 3.17 4.52 13.16
C PHE A 271 2.17 5.13 14.14
N GLY A 272 0.89 4.77 14.01
CA GLY A 272 -0.17 5.23 14.90
C GLY A 272 -0.43 6.74 14.85
N LYS A 273 -0.12 7.41 13.72
CA LYS A 273 -0.27 8.86 13.56
C LYS A 273 -1.62 9.39 14.01
N THR A 274 -2.70 8.66 13.77
CA THR A 274 -4.09 9.07 14.05
C THR A 274 -4.52 8.81 15.48
N LEU A 275 -3.82 7.97 16.25
CA LEU A 275 -4.25 7.55 17.58
C LEU A 275 -4.57 8.70 18.54
N PRO A 276 -3.83 9.81 18.57
CA PRO A 276 -4.22 10.95 19.41
C PRO A 276 -5.60 11.53 19.08
N ALA A 277 -5.93 11.66 17.79
CA ALA A 277 -7.25 12.15 17.34
C ALA A 277 -8.34 11.11 17.60
N VAL A 278 -8.05 9.82 17.42
CA VAL A 278 -8.98 8.73 17.77
C VAL A 278 -9.31 8.73 19.26
N HIS A 279 -8.29 8.90 20.11
CA HIS A 279 -8.45 9.04 21.56
C HIS A 279 -9.39 10.21 21.91
N ALA A 280 -9.11 11.39 21.35
CA ALA A 280 -9.92 12.57 21.59
C ALA A 280 -11.38 12.40 21.14
N LEU A 281 -11.62 11.81 19.97
CA LEU A 281 -12.96 11.47 19.50
C LEU A 281 -13.67 10.52 20.48
N ARG A 282 -12.97 9.43 20.89
CA ARG A 282 -13.52 8.46 21.84
C ARG A 282 -13.89 9.08 23.18
N GLN A 283 -13.08 10.00 23.68
CA GLN A 283 -13.42 10.77 24.88
C GLN A 283 -14.68 11.64 24.68
N ARG A 284 -14.82 12.27 23.51
CA ARG A 284 -15.97 13.12 23.18
C ARG A 284 -17.29 12.36 23.13
N ILE A 285 -17.32 11.21 22.44
CA ILE A 285 -18.54 10.41 22.31
C ILE A 285 -18.78 9.48 23.51
N GLY A 286 -17.80 9.36 24.42
CA GLY A 286 -17.88 8.50 25.60
C GLY A 286 -17.98 7.01 25.25
N ALA A 287 -18.47 6.23 26.19
CA ALA A 287 -18.62 4.77 26.05
C ALA A 287 -19.93 4.35 25.35
N ARG A 288 -20.57 5.24 24.57
CA ARG A 288 -21.86 4.94 23.91
C ARG A 288 -21.73 3.81 22.89
N ILE A 289 -20.71 3.85 22.08
CA ILE A 289 -20.41 2.84 21.05
C ILE A 289 -18.91 2.69 20.88
N PRO A 290 -18.42 1.49 20.48
CA PRO A 290 -17.00 1.25 20.20
C PRO A 290 -16.44 2.10 19.07
N VAL A 291 -15.14 2.44 19.18
CA VAL A 291 -14.36 3.13 18.17
C VAL A 291 -13.27 2.22 17.63
N ILE A 292 -13.17 2.11 16.30
CA ILE A 292 -12.09 1.43 15.60
C ILE A 292 -11.01 2.44 15.27
N GLY A 293 -9.82 2.27 15.87
CA GLY A 293 -8.62 3.05 15.55
C GLY A 293 -7.91 2.48 14.33
N VAL A 294 -7.57 3.34 13.35
CA VAL A 294 -6.88 2.92 12.12
C VAL A 294 -5.70 3.82 11.80
N ASN A 295 -5.09 3.57 10.69
CA ASN A 295 -3.98 4.27 10.03
C ASN A 295 -2.60 3.94 10.59
N LYS A 296 -1.94 3.00 9.90
CA LYS A 296 -0.56 2.59 10.10
C LYS A 296 -0.26 2.06 11.50
N ILE A 297 -1.03 1.05 11.92
CA ILE A 297 -0.77 0.24 13.12
C ILE A 297 -0.25 -1.13 12.65
N PRO A 298 1.07 -1.26 12.38
CA PRO A 298 1.62 -2.46 11.74
C PRO A 298 2.10 -3.52 12.71
N THR A 299 2.27 -3.19 14.00
CA THR A 299 2.82 -4.07 15.02
C THR A 299 1.78 -4.43 16.07
N VAL A 300 1.95 -5.60 16.67
CA VAL A 300 1.11 -6.09 17.77
C VAL A 300 1.26 -5.21 19.00
N ASP A 301 2.49 -4.81 19.33
CA ASP A 301 2.77 -3.99 20.52
C ASP A 301 2.06 -2.63 20.44
N LEU A 302 2.10 -1.96 19.29
CA LEU A 302 1.37 -0.69 19.10
C LEU A 302 -0.15 -0.89 19.17
N ALA A 303 -0.67 -1.99 18.60
CA ALA A 303 -2.08 -2.32 18.65
C ALA A 303 -2.55 -2.60 20.09
N GLU A 304 -1.78 -3.39 20.84
CA GLU A 304 -2.06 -3.66 22.25
C GLU A 304 -1.99 -2.38 23.09
N GLN A 305 -0.96 -1.55 22.88
CA GLN A 305 -0.78 -0.30 23.60
C GLN A 305 -1.96 0.65 23.38
N ALA A 306 -2.42 0.82 22.12
CA ALA A 306 -3.59 1.65 21.80
C ALA A 306 -4.87 1.20 22.53
N LEU A 307 -5.06 -0.12 22.71
CA LEU A 307 -6.17 -0.66 23.48
C LEU A 307 -5.99 -0.46 24.99
N VAL A 308 -4.77 -0.63 25.50
CA VAL A 308 -4.45 -0.47 26.94
C VAL A 308 -4.62 0.99 27.36
N ASP A 309 -4.12 1.93 26.56
CA ASP A 309 -4.23 3.37 26.79
C ASP A 309 -5.66 3.90 26.59
N GLY A 310 -6.52 3.08 25.98
CA GLY A 310 -7.92 3.46 25.72
C GLY A 310 -8.06 4.44 24.55
N ASP A 311 -7.12 4.43 23.60
CA ASP A 311 -7.21 5.23 22.39
C ASP A 311 -8.39 4.77 21.52
N CYS A 312 -8.62 3.45 21.48
CA CYS A 312 -9.71 2.83 20.71
C CYS A 312 -10.21 1.55 21.42
N ASP A 313 -11.30 0.97 20.94
CA ASP A 313 -11.87 -0.29 21.42
C ASP A 313 -11.54 -1.48 20.53
N LEU A 314 -11.29 -1.20 19.22
CA LEU A 314 -10.85 -2.16 18.20
C LEU A 314 -9.74 -1.54 17.37
N VAL A 315 -8.87 -2.38 16.79
CA VAL A 315 -7.72 -1.90 15.99
C VAL A 315 -7.82 -2.37 14.55
N GLY A 316 -7.82 -1.42 13.63
CA GLY A 316 -7.78 -1.65 12.19
C GLY A 316 -6.36 -1.97 11.71
N MET A 317 -6.03 -3.25 11.63
CA MET A 317 -4.70 -3.76 11.25
C MET A 317 -4.64 -4.26 9.80
N THR A 318 -5.36 -3.64 8.88
CA THR A 318 -5.54 -4.14 7.50
C THR A 318 -4.21 -4.42 6.78
N ARG A 319 -3.29 -3.44 6.72
CA ARG A 319 -2.01 -3.65 6.03
C ARG A 319 -1.10 -4.64 6.76
N ALA A 320 -1.18 -4.75 8.09
CA ALA A 320 -0.47 -5.79 8.83
C ALA A 320 -0.95 -7.18 8.41
N GLN A 321 -2.27 -7.39 8.27
CA GLN A 321 -2.84 -8.66 7.81
C GLN A 321 -2.72 -8.89 6.29
N ILE A 322 -2.48 -7.85 5.49
CA ILE A 322 -2.03 -8.00 4.11
C ILE A 322 -0.59 -8.55 4.09
N ALA A 323 0.28 -8.01 4.91
CA ALA A 323 1.66 -8.49 5.03
C ALA A 323 1.71 -9.90 5.63
N ASP A 324 0.96 -10.15 6.69
CA ASP A 324 0.89 -11.45 7.38
C ASP A 324 -0.56 -11.84 7.70
N PRO A 325 -1.21 -12.67 6.88
CA PRO A 325 -2.58 -13.08 7.14
C PRO A 325 -2.73 -13.97 8.40
N ASP A 326 -1.64 -14.57 8.89
CA ASP A 326 -1.61 -15.41 10.09
C ASP A 326 -1.24 -14.61 11.36
N LEU A 327 -1.27 -13.29 11.32
CA LEU A 327 -0.87 -12.43 12.44
C LEU A 327 -1.51 -12.85 13.77
N VAL A 328 -2.84 -13.00 13.79
CA VAL A 328 -3.57 -13.37 15.02
C VAL A 328 -3.30 -14.82 15.41
N TYR A 329 -3.30 -15.74 14.44
CA TYR A 329 -2.97 -17.14 14.67
C TYR A 329 -1.58 -17.29 15.33
N LYS A 330 -0.57 -16.65 14.78
CA LYS A 330 0.80 -16.66 15.33
C LYS A 330 0.85 -16.08 16.75
N LEU A 331 0.09 -15.02 17.00
CA LEU A 331 0.00 -14.41 18.32
C LEU A 331 -0.61 -15.37 19.35
N GLU A 332 -1.71 -16.05 19.01
CA GLU A 332 -2.38 -17.04 19.85
C GLU A 332 -1.51 -18.26 20.16
N HIS A 333 -0.56 -18.60 19.28
CA HIS A 333 0.32 -19.77 19.40
C HIS A 333 1.73 -19.44 19.89
N GLY A 334 2.00 -18.20 20.33
CA GLY A 334 3.30 -17.81 20.86
C GLY A 334 4.38 -17.60 19.78
N GLU A 335 3.98 -17.48 18.53
CA GLU A 335 4.86 -17.25 17.37
C GLU A 335 4.97 -15.78 16.97
N ALA A 336 4.69 -14.85 17.89
CA ALA A 336 4.72 -13.41 17.63
C ALA A 336 5.99 -12.91 16.93
N PRO A 337 7.21 -13.40 17.25
CA PRO A 337 8.43 -12.99 16.52
C PRO A 337 8.40 -13.30 15.02
N ARG A 338 7.64 -14.30 14.59
CA ARG A 338 7.49 -14.70 13.18
C ARG A 338 6.47 -13.87 12.41
N ILE A 339 5.84 -12.88 13.04
CA ILE A 339 4.88 -12.01 12.37
C ILE A 339 5.62 -11.09 11.41
N ARG A 340 5.19 -11.08 10.14
CA ARG A 340 5.73 -10.23 9.08
C ARG A 340 5.15 -8.81 9.20
N THR A 341 5.93 -7.90 9.75
CA THR A 341 5.51 -6.51 9.95
C THR A 341 5.33 -5.76 8.64
N CYS A 342 4.23 -5.04 8.47
CA CYS A 342 4.03 -4.17 7.30
C CYS A 342 5.02 -3.00 7.31
N THR A 343 5.81 -2.88 6.25
CA THR A 343 6.82 -1.82 6.08
C THR A 343 6.26 -0.46 5.70
N GLY A 344 4.99 -0.39 5.27
CA GLY A 344 4.40 0.84 4.75
C GLY A 344 4.89 1.25 3.36
N ALA A 345 5.46 0.33 2.59
CA ALA A 345 5.94 0.60 1.23
C ALA A 345 4.84 0.99 0.24
N ASN A 346 3.59 0.64 0.50
CA ASN A 346 2.41 0.91 -0.33
C ASN A 346 2.46 0.36 -1.78
N GLN A 347 3.63 0.11 -2.32
CA GLN A 347 3.92 -0.22 -3.73
C GLN A 347 3.08 -1.37 -4.29
N GLY A 348 2.81 -2.41 -3.51
CA GLY A 348 2.03 -3.58 -3.97
C GLY A 348 0.54 -3.48 -3.62
N CYS A 349 0.17 -2.67 -2.64
CA CYS A 349 -1.21 -2.50 -2.22
C CYS A 349 -1.83 -1.23 -2.81
N ILE A 350 -1.95 -0.13 -2.06
CA ILE A 350 -2.71 1.04 -2.50
C ILE A 350 -2.15 1.70 -3.78
N ASP A 351 -0.84 1.79 -3.96
CA ASP A 351 -0.24 2.40 -5.14
C ASP A 351 -0.44 1.56 -6.43
N ARG A 352 -0.95 0.34 -6.29
CA ARG A 352 -1.22 -0.57 -7.40
C ARG A 352 -2.70 -0.70 -7.74
N VAL A 353 -3.59 -0.63 -6.74
CA VAL A 353 -5.00 -1.04 -6.90
C VAL A 353 -5.85 -0.09 -7.76
N SER A 354 -5.35 1.09 -8.15
CA SER A 354 -6.02 1.94 -9.12
C SER A 354 -6.14 1.30 -10.51
N MET A 355 -5.22 0.39 -10.87
CA MET A 355 -5.15 -0.23 -12.19
C MET A 355 -5.08 -1.75 -12.16
N TYR A 356 -4.61 -2.36 -11.07
CA TYR A 356 -4.29 -3.78 -10.99
C TYR A 356 -4.77 -4.39 -9.68
N PRO A 357 -4.96 -5.72 -9.62
CA PRO A 357 -5.26 -6.42 -8.37
C PRO A 357 -4.20 -6.19 -7.31
N ILE A 358 -4.63 -6.20 -6.05
CA ILE A 358 -3.75 -6.04 -4.89
C ILE A 358 -2.66 -7.10 -4.83
N THR A 359 -1.48 -6.71 -4.36
CA THR A 359 -0.41 -7.60 -3.93
C THR A 359 0.32 -6.97 -2.73
N CYS A 360 1.41 -7.58 -2.26
CA CYS A 360 2.24 -7.01 -1.22
C CYS A 360 3.72 -7.17 -1.57
N ILE A 361 4.51 -6.16 -1.25
CA ILE A 361 5.96 -6.18 -1.50
C ILE A 361 6.67 -7.34 -0.80
N GLN A 362 6.15 -7.80 0.35
CA GLN A 362 6.74 -8.87 1.16
C GLN A 362 6.00 -10.21 1.01
N ASN A 363 4.71 -10.17 0.67
CA ASN A 363 3.84 -11.34 0.63
C ASN A 363 3.25 -11.55 -0.77
N PRO A 364 3.90 -12.36 -1.61
CA PRO A 364 3.44 -12.63 -2.97
C PRO A 364 2.10 -13.35 -3.09
N GLU A 365 1.62 -13.99 -2.01
CA GLU A 365 0.33 -14.70 -2.00
C GLU A 365 -0.87 -13.76 -2.13
N VAL A 366 -0.69 -12.50 -1.74
CA VAL A 366 -1.76 -11.50 -1.67
C VAL A 366 -2.43 -11.30 -3.02
N GLY A 367 -3.73 -11.55 -3.05
CA GLY A 367 -4.57 -11.52 -4.24
C GLY A 367 -4.46 -12.76 -5.14
N GLU A 368 -3.70 -13.78 -4.74
CA GLU A 368 -3.53 -15.06 -5.45
C GLU A 368 -3.59 -16.27 -4.50
N GLU A 369 -4.25 -16.13 -3.34
CA GLU A 369 -4.23 -17.11 -2.25
C GLU A 369 -4.70 -18.51 -2.68
N ASN A 370 -5.69 -18.60 -3.55
CA ASN A 370 -6.18 -19.86 -4.09
C ASN A 370 -5.16 -20.57 -4.98
N ARG A 371 -4.37 -19.80 -5.78
CA ARG A 371 -3.30 -20.32 -6.63
C ARG A 371 -2.15 -20.85 -5.80
N PHE A 372 -1.70 -20.07 -4.82
CA PHE A 372 -0.59 -20.44 -3.96
C PHE A 372 -0.92 -21.66 -3.10
N ARG A 373 -2.15 -21.77 -2.59
CA ARG A 373 -2.61 -22.96 -1.87
C ARG A 373 -2.51 -24.23 -2.72
N LYS A 374 -2.83 -24.16 -4.01
CA LYS A 374 -2.68 -25.30 -4.93
C LYS A 374 -1.21 -25.67 -5.13
N LEU A 375 -0.36 -24.69 -5.39
CA LEU A 375 1.09 -24.92 -5.56
C LEU A 375 1.73 -25.54 -4.30
N ASP A 376 1.35 -25.09 -3.11
CA ASP A 376 1.89 -25.62 -1.84
C ASP A 376 1.41 -27.04 -1.56
N ALA A 377 0.28 -27.47 -2.10
CA ALA A 377 -0.22 -28.84 -1.96
C ALA A 377 0.46 -29.83 -2.91
N GLU A 378 1.21 -29.38 -3.91
CA GLU A 378 1.96 -30.27 -4.82
C GLU A 378 3.12 -30.94 -4.09
N PRO A 379 3.29 -32.27 -4.23
CA PRO A 379 4.39 -32.99 -3.62
C PRO A 379 5.72 -32.57 -4.22
N VAL A 380 6.75 -32.45 -3.39
CA VAL A 380 8.10 -32.02 -3.79
C VAL A 380 9.11 -33.14 -3.58
N LYS A 381 9.94 -33.39 -4.58
CA LYS A 381 11.13 -34.22 -4.41
C LYS A 381 12.26 -33.33 -3.85
N PRO A 382 12.77 -33.61 -2.62
CA PRO A 382 13.86 -32.83 -2.03
C PRO A 382 15.08 -32.74 -2.94
N LYS A 383 15.64 -31.53 -3.03
CA LYS A 383 16.86 -31.21 -3.79
C LYS A 383 17.86 -30.48 -2.91
N ARG A 384 19.13 -30.55 -3.26
CA ARG A 384 20.16 -29.63 -2.78
C ARG A 384 20.11 -28.37 -3.66
N VAL A 385 19.77 -27.25 -3.06
CA VAL A 385 19.61 -25.99 -3.79
C VAL A 385 20.72 -25.02 -3.36
N LEU A 386 21.49 -24.52 -4.31
CA LEU A 386 22.42 -23.43 -4.09
C LEU A 386 21.80 -22.13 -4.53
N VAL A 387 21.66 -21.17 -3.60
CA VAL A 387 21.22 -19.79 -3.87
C VAL A 387 22.46 -18.90 -3.81
N ILE A 388 22.74 -18.18 -4.90
CA ILE A 388 23.90 -17.29 -5.02
C ILE A 388 23.44 -15.85 -4.96
N GLY A 389 23.73 -15.17 -3.84
CA GLY A 389 23.35 -13.80 -3.54
C GLY A 389 22.26 -13.71 -2.47
N GLY A 390 22.55 -12.97 -1.40
CA GLY A 390 21.72 -12.78 -0.21
C GLY A 390 20.86 -11.50 -0.22
N GLY A 391 20.54 -10.96 -1.40
CA GLY A 391 19.57 -9.89 -1.55
C GLY A 391 18.11 -10.38 -1.39
N PRO A 392 17.08 -9.49 -1.44
CA PRO A 392 15.68 -9.86 -1.20
C PRO A 392 15.18 -11.03 -2.07
N ALA A 393 15.59 -11.11 -3.33
CA ALA A 393 15.20 -12.20 -4.23
C ALA A 393 15.78 -13.56 -3.80
N GLY A 394 17.10 -13.61 -3.50
CA GLY A 394 17.77 -14.83 -3.06
C GLY A 394 17.30 -15.29 -1.69
N MET A 395 17.17 -14.39 -0.72
CA MET A 395 16.61 -14.70 0.61
C MET A 395 15.21 -15.29 0.50
N LYS A 396 14.34 -14.70 -0.36
CA LYS A 396 12.97 -15.19 -0.55
C LYS A 396 12.93 -16.54 -1.26
N ALA A 397 13.79 -16.76 -2.25
CA ALA A 397 13.91 -18.05 -2.92
C ALA A 397 14.38 -19.14 -1.95
N ALA A 398 15.39 -18.84 -1.11
CA ALA A 398 15.90 -19.74 -0.09
C ALA A 398 14.85 -20.10 0.97
N GLU A 399 14.13 -19.10 1.48
CA GLU A 399 13.04 -19.28 2.46
C GLU A 399 11.97 -20.23 1.90
N VAL A 400 11.46 -19.96 0.70
CA VAL A 400 10.39 -20.76 0.11
C VAL A 400 10.86 -22.16 -0.25
N ALA A 401 12.05 -22.31 -0.81
CA ALA A 401 12.63 -23.63 -1.13
C ALA A 401 12.82 -24.49 0.14
N ALA A 402 13.36 -23.90 1.21
CA ALA A 402 13.55 -24.60 2.49
C ALA A 402 12.21 -25.00 3.11
N ARG A 403 11.21 -24.11 3.13
CA ARG A 403 9.86 -24.39 3.61
C ARG A 403 9.18 -25.53 2.84
N ARG A 404 9.52 -25.71 1.56
CA ARG A 404 9.05 -26.82 0.73
C ARG A 404 9.85 -28.12 0.91
N GLY A 405 10.87 -28.14 1.77
CA GLY A 405 11.62 -29.34 2.13
C GLY A 405 12.90 -29.56 1.32
N HIS A 406 13.39 -28.56 0.59
CA HIS A 406 14.69 -28.62 -0.04
C HIS A 406 15.82 -28.37 0.96
N GLN A 407 17.01 -28.96 0.72
CA GLN A 407 18.24 -28.59 1.42
C GLN A 407 18.86 -27.37 0.76
N VAL A 408 18.83 -26.22 1.45
CA VAL A 408 19.25 -24.94 0.86
C VAL A 408 20.57 -24.46 1.46
N THR A 409 21.51 -24.10 0.58
CA THR A 409 22.69 -23.30 0.92
C THR A 409 22.57 -21.95 0.23
N LEU A 410 22.66 -20.86 0.99
CA LEU A 410 22.67 -19.48 0.49
C LEU A 410 24.07 -18.90 0.70
N ALA A 411 24.75 -18.52 -0.39
CA ALA A 411 26.07 -17.88 -0.36
C ALA A 411 25.95 -16.39 -0.69
N GLU A 412 26.57 -15.55 0.14
CA GLU A 412 26.58 -14.08 0.01
C GLU A 412 28.03 -13.57 0.10
N SER A 413 28.42 -12.73 -0.86
CA SER A 413 29.76 -12.12 -0.92
C SER A 413 29.98 -11.06 0.16
N GLY A 414 28.92 -10.39 0.59
CA GLY A 414 28.97 -9.38 1.64
C GLY A 414 29.05 -9.97 3.05
N HIS A 415 29.23 -9.09 4.01
CA HIS A 415 29.31 -9.46 5.43
C HIS A 415 27.93 -9.65 6.09
N ARG A 416 26.84 -9.31 5.41
CA ARG A 416 25.45 -9.46 5.87
C ARG A 416 24.49 -9.69 4.71
N LEU A 417 23.32 -10.26 5.01
CA LEU A 417 22.21 -10.38 4.08
C LEU A 417 21.50 -9.04 3.83
N GLY A 418 20.60 -8.99 2.85
CA GLY A 418 19.76 -7.82 2.52
C GLY A 418 20.16 -7.13 1.21
N GLY A 419 21.39 -7.33 0.71
CA GLY A 419 21.87 -6.74 -0.53
C GLY A 419 21.72 -5.21 -0.58
N ARG A 420 21.35 -4.65 -1.74
CA ARG A 420 21.16 -3.20 -1.95
C ARG A 420 20.05 -2.58 -1.07
N LEU A 421 19.11 -3.36 -0.53
CA LEU A 421 18.10 -2.81 0.36
C LEU A 421 18.72 -2.24 1.65
N ASN A 422 19.90 -2.70 2.06
CA ASN A 422 20.62 -2.16 3.21
C ASN A 422 20.96 -0.67 3.08
N LEU A 423 20.99 -0.09 1.87
CA LEU A 423 21.21 1.33 1.63
C LEU A 423 20.20 2.23 2.34
N VAL A 424 18.96 1.74 2.55
CA VAL A 424 17.93 2.53 3.23
C VAL A 424 18.18 2.73 4.74
N GLU A 425 19.14 2.02 5.33
CA GLU A 425 19.49 2.14 6.75
C GLU A 425 19.93 3.57 7.11
N THR A 426 20.61 4.24 6.20
CA THR A 426 21.05 5.63 6.35
C THR A 426 19.93 6.65 6.20
N LEU A 427 18.75 6.20 5.74
CA LEU A 427 17.59 7.02 5.45
C LEU A 427 16.47 6.74 6.46
N GLY A 428 16.43 7.49 7.56
CA GLY A 428 15.49 7.26 8.66
C GLY A 428 14.00 7.14 8.23
N SER A 429 13.61 7.84 7.15
CA SER A 429 12.25 7.76 6.59
C SER A 429 11.93 6.38 5.99
N ALA A 430 12.91 5.69 5.42
CA ALA A 430 12.75 4.43 4.69
C ALA A 430 13.25 3.20 5.48
N SER A 431 13.83 3.38 6.67
CA SER A 431 14.42 2.29 7.47
C SER A 431 13.42 1.17 7.81
N ASN A 432 12.12 1.47 7.86
CA ASN A 432 11.08 0.46 8.03
C ASN A 432 11.09 -0.64 6.94
N LEU A 433 11.67 -0.36 5.77
CA LEU A 433 11.79 -1.35 4.69
C LEU A 433 12.72 -2.52 5.06
N LEU A 434 13.66 -2.29 5.99
CA LEU A 434 14.57 -3.33 6.47
C LEU A 434 13.85 -4.46 7.23
N ALA A 435 12.66 -4.19 7.78
CA ALA A 435 11.87 -5.25 8.42
C ALA A 435 11.57 -6.43 7.48
N MET A 436 11.60 -6.22 6.16
CA MET A 436 11.42 -7.26 5.16
C MET A 436 12.60 -8.25 5.14
N THR A 437 13.82 -7.75 5.13
CA THR A 437 15.03 -8.58 5.13
C THR A 437 15.31 -9.17 6.49
N SER A 438 15.07 -8.43 7.58
CA SER A 438 15.20 -8.95 8.94
C SER A 438 14.25 -10.12 9.21
N TRP A 439 13.00 -10.05 8.73
CA TRP A 439 12.06 -11.16 8.82
C TRP A 439 12.54 -12.38 8.01
N LEU A 440 13.04 -12.16 6.78
CA LEU A 440 13.57 -13.25 5.95
C LEU A 440 14.79 -13.89 6.60
N GLU A 441 15.70 -13.12 7.19
CA GLU A 441 16.88 -13.64 7.90
C GLU A 441 16.48 -14.55 9.06
N GLN A 442 15.50 -14.13 9.87
CA GLN A 442 14.96 -14.96 10.94
C GLN A 442 14.31 -16.25 10.43
N GLU A 443 13.53 -16.21 9.34
CA GLU A 443 12.92 -17.40 8.76
C GLU A 443 13.98 -18.35 8.17
N LEU A 444 15.05 -17.84 7.56
CA LEU A 444 16.17 -18.68 7.08
C LEU A 444 16.84 -19.44 8.23
N GLU A 445 17.02 -18.79 9.38
CA GLU A 445 17.56 -19.43 10.58
C GLU A 445 16.61 -20.53 11.10
N LEU A 446 15.33 -20.22 11.26
CA LEU A 446 14.31 -21.15 11.73
C LEU A 446 14.15 -22.38 10.80
N LEU A 447 14.31 -22.17 9.50
CA LEU A 447 14.26 -23.22 8.48
C LEU A 447 15.60 -23.95 8.30
N GLN A 448 16.62 -23.62 9.10
CA GLN A 448 17.95 -24.23 9.09
C GLN A 448 18.64 -24.13 7.71
N VAL A 449 18.43 -23.01 7.00
CA VAL A 449 19.15 -22.73 5.76
C VAL A 449 20.62 -22.48 6.09
N ARG A 450 21.52 -23.18 5.38
CA ARG A 450 22.96 -22.94 5.51
C ARG A 450 23.33 -21.63 4.84
N VAL A 451 23.57 -20.57 5.62
CA VAL A 451 24.04 -19.27 5.12
C VAL A 451 25.56 -19.19 5.20
N ILE A 452 26.22 -18.81 4.11
CA ILE A 452 27.67 -18.63 4.00
C ILE A 452 27.92 -17.18 3.57
N LEU A 453 28.34 -16.34 4.52
CA LEU A 453 28.68 -14.93 4.27
C LEU A 453 30.15 -14.78 3.83
N GLN A 454 30.49 -13.58 3.33
CA GLN A 454 31.84 -13.22 2.87
C GLN A 454 32.43 -14.25 1.87
N THR A 455 31.54 -14.80 1.04
CA THR A 455 31.91 -15.88 0.11
C THR A 455 31.48 -15.53 -1.30
N THR A 456 32.44 -15.19 -2.13
CA THR A 456 32.23 -15.07 -3.58
C THR A 456 32.21 -16.47 -4.18
N VAL A 457 31.06 -16.84 -4.75
CA VAL A 457 30.91 -18.14 -5.40
C VAL A 457 31.72 -18.15 -6.70
N ASP A 458 32.50 -19.20 -6.88
CA ASP A 458 33.21 -19.57 -8.12
C ASP A 458 32.80 -20.99 -8.56
N GLU A 459 33.31 -21.41 -9.70
CA GLU A 459 33.01 -22.73 -10.24
C GLU A 459 33.49 -23.87 -9.32
N ALA A 460 34.62 -23.68 -8.62
CA ALA A 460 35.18 -24.69 -7.71
C ALA A 460 34.25 -24.94 -6.52
N LEU A 461 33.67 -23.88 -5.95
CA LEU A 461 32.68 -23.99 -4.87
C LEU A 461 31.37 -24.64 -5.35
N ILE A 462 30.93 -24.37 -6.58
CA ILE A 462 29.74 -25.03 -7.16
C ILE A 462 30.00 -26.54 -7.28
N GLU A 463 31.19 -26.93 -7.77
CA GLU A 463 31.60 -28.33 -7.89
C GLU A 463 31.69 -29.03 -6.53
N GLU A 464 32.22 -28.36 -5.49
CA GLU A 464 32.25 -28.86 -4.12
C GLU A 464 30.86 -29.12 -3.55
N LEU A 465 29.93 -28.14 -3.68
CA LEU A 465 28.59 -28.21 -3.12
C LEU A 465 27.67 -29.18 -3.85
N LYS A 466 27.93 -29.47 -5.11
CA LYS A 466 27.17 -30.42 -5.97
C LYS A 466 25.67 -30.18 -5.91
N PRO A 467 25.16 -28.97 -6.22
CA PRO A 467 23.75 -28.68 -6.15
C PRO A 467 22.95 -29.46 -7.21
N ASP A 468 21.69 -29.79 -6.89
CA ASP A 468 20.74 -30.37 -7.83
C ASP A 468 19.98 -29.26 -8.61
N ALA A 469 20.00 -28.02 -8.10
CA ALA A 469 19.48 -26.81 -8.74
C ALA A 469 20.20 -25.55 -8.20
N ILE A 470 20.33 -24.53 -9.05
CA ILE A 470 20.97 -23.27 -8.69
C ILE A 470 19.95 -22.10 -8.90
N VAL A 471 19.89 -21.19 -7.94
CA VAL A 471 19.19 -19.91 -8.06
C VAL A 471 20.24 -18.80 -8.05
N LEU A 472 20.41 -18.13 -9.19
CA LEU A 472 21.35 -17.02 -9.33
C LEU A 472 20.63 -15.71 -9.04
N ALA A 473 20.90 -15.14 -7.87
CA ALA A 473 20.34 -13.90 -7.35
C ALA A 473 21.43 -12.84 -7.08
N SER A 474 22.47 -12.85 -7.92
CA SER A 474 23.69 -12.03 -7.80
C SER A 474 23.46 -10.52 -7.92
N GLY A 475 22.21 -10.11 -8.23
CA GLY A 475 21.83 -8.71 -8.24
C GLY A 475 22.31 -7.95 -9.49
N ALA A 476 22.50 -6.65 -9.32
CA ALA A 476 22.97 -5.76 -10.38
C ALA A 476 24.00 -4.77 -9.82
N ARG A 477 24.87 -4.28 -10.72
CA ARG A 477 25.82 -3.19 -10.43
C ARG A 477 25.20 -1.88 -10.88
N ALA A 478 25.24 -0.86 -10.04
CA ALA A 478 24.95 0.50 -10.44
C ALA A 478 25.91 0.95 -11.53
N LYS A 479 25.56 1.97 -12.28
CA LYS A 479 26.39 2.54 -13.35
C LYS A 479 26.68 3.98 -13.05
N SER A 480 27.94 4.38 -13.23
CA SER A 480 28.37 5.78 -13.32
C SER A 480 28.46 6.31 -14.75
N HIS A 481 28.38 5.41 -15.75
CA HIS A 481 28.49 5.82 -17.15
C HIS A 481 27.18 6.41 -17.67
N LEU A 482 27.27 7.61 -18.23
CA LEU A 482 26.21 8.31 -18.95
C LEU A 482 26.47 8.19 -20.46
N GLU A 483 25.41 7.98 -21.25
CA GLU A 483 25.50 7.73 -22.70
C GLU A 483 25.66 9.04 -23.51
N PHE A 484 26.55 9.93 -23.05
CA PHE A 484 26.86 11.18 -23.74
C PHE A 484 28.32 11.60 -23.50
N ALA A 485 28.80 12.61 -24.23
CA ALA A 485 30.18 13.06 -24.14
C ALA A 485 30.52 13.68 -22.79
N THR A 486 31.66 13.30 -22.24
CA THR A 486 32.22 13.86 -21.00
C THR A 486 33.70 14.16 -21.19
N ASP A 487 34.17 15.22 -20.56
CA ASP A 487 35.59 15.60 -20.46
C ASP A 487 36.17 15.26 -19.05
N ASP A 488 35.41 14.50 -18.26
CA ASP A 488 35.73 14.13 -16.89
C ASP A 488 35.98 15.31 -15.91
N SER A 489 35.55 16.51 -16.30
CA SER A 489 35.67 17.70 -15.43
C SER A 489 34.72 17.67 -14.25
N VAL A 490 33.67 16.82 -14.26
CA VAL A 490 32.70 16.60 -13.20
C VAL A 490 32.65 15.11 -12.87
N PRO A 491 32.84 14.70 -11.62
CA PRO A 491 32.71 13.29 -11.24
C PRO A 491 31.24 12.81 -11.40
N VAL A 492 31.08 11.63 -11.98
CA VAL A 492 29.79 10.95 -12.13
C VAL A 492 29.73 9.80 -11.17
N LEU A 493 28.84 9.90 -10.19
CA LEU A 493 28.66 8.92 -9.12
C LEU A 493 27.60 7.88 -9.48
N GLU A 494 27.80 6.67 -9.04
CA GLU A 494 26.74 5.67 -8.95
C GLU A 494 25.72 6.09 -7.89
N ILE A 495 24.45 5.76 -8.11
CA ILE A 495 23.36 6.11 -7.18
C ILE A 495 23.58 5.51 -5.78
N ASP A 496 24.16 4.32 -5.68
CA ASP A 496 24.46 3.65 -4.42
C ASP A 496 25.52 4.40 -3.63
N ALA A 497 26.61 4.82 -4.28
CA ALA A 497 27.67 5.63 -3.70
C ALA A 497 27.14 6.99 -3.21
N ALA A 498 26.27 7.63 -3.98
CA ALA A 498 25.64 8.88 -3.61
C ALA A 498 24.73 8.75 -2.37
N VAL A 499 23.97 7.64 -2.27
CA VAL A 499 23.13 7.34 -1.11
C VAL A 499 23.97 7.04 0.13
N GLN A 500 25.07 6.31 -0.01
CA GLN A 500 26.01 6.05 1.08
C GLN A 500 26.79 7.30 1.52
N GLY A 501 27.04 8.22 0.59
CA GLY A 501 27.92 9.37 0.79
C GLY A 501 29.40 9.01 0.73
N GLU A 502 29.72 7.98 -0.04
CA GLU A 502 31.06 7.45 -0.17
C GLU A 502 31.47 7.37 -1.65
N ILE A 503 32.73 7.73 -1.93
CA ILE A 503 33.36 7.57 -3.23
C ILE A 503 34.68 6.81 -3.00
N GLU A 504 34.87 5.69 -3.70
CA GLU A 504 36.06 4.84 -3.56
C GLU A 504 36.38 4.45 -2.09
N GLY A 505 35.31 4.27 -1.27
CA GLY A 505 35.43 3.91 0.14
C GLY A 505 35.81 5.09 1.07
N GLN A 506 35.82 6.32 0.56
CA GLN A 506 36.04 7.52 1.36
C GLN A 506 34.76 8.35 1.47
N THR A 507 34.49 8.88 2.66
CA THR A 507 33.34 9.78 2.88
C THR A 507 33.51 11.04 2.04
N PHE A 508 32.50 11.37 1.25
CA PHE A 508 32.45 12.54 0.40
C PHE A 508 31.68 13.68 1.08
N GLU A 509 32.33 14.85 1.22
CA GLU A 509 31.67 16.03 1.78
C GLU A 509 30.70 16.62 0.75
N MET A 510 29.41 16.62 1.08
CA MET A 510 28.35 17.10 0.19
C MET A 510 27.78 18.47 0.58
N ARG A 511 28.14 18.97 1.76
CA ARG A 511 27.59 20.24 2.26
C ARG A 511 28.03 21.41 1.40
N GLY A 512 27.03 22.15 0.87
CA GLY A 512 27.26 23.32 0.04
C GLY A 512 27.64 23.02 -1.40
N THR A 513 27.60 21.75 -1.81
CA THR A 513 27.83 21.35 -3.21
C THR A 513 26.53 21.38 -4.03
N ASN A 514 26.70 21.54 -5.35
CA ASN A 514 25.63 21.45 -6.34
C ASN A 514 25.63 20.06 -6.98
N ALA A 515 24.65 19.25 -6.63
CA ALA A 515 24.48 17.92 -7.17
C ALA A 515 23.43 17.90 -8.30
N VAL A 516 23.73 17.25 -9.41
CA VAL A 516 22.72 17.01 -10.45
C VAL A 516 22.45 15.52 -10.55
N ILE A 517 21.19 15.12 -10.40
CA ILE A 517 20.75 13.74 -10.65
C ILE A 517 20.22 13.66 -12.08
N VAL A 518 20.88 12.87 -12.93
CA VAL A 518 20.36 12.53 -14.26
C VAL A 518 19.46 11.32 -14.11
N ASP A 519 18.16 11.57 -13.96
CA ASP A 519 17.15 10.54 -13.69
C ASP A 519 16.50 10.04 -14.98
N ARG A 520 16.80 8.81 -15.38
CA ARG A 520 16.17 8.10 -16.50
C ARG A 520 15.23 6.98 -16.06
N ARG A 521 14.88 6.92 -14.77
CA ARG A 521 14.06 5.85 -14.18
C ARG A 521 12.77 6.35 -13.56
N GLY A 522 12.77 7.52 -12.93
CA GLY A 522 11.60 8.07 -12.23
C GLY A 522 11.11 7.21 -11.06
N THR A 523 12.00 6.42 -10.42
CA THR A 523 11.65 5.39 -9.45
C THR A 523 11.95 5.79 -8.00
N TYR A 524 11.64 4.88 -7.06
CA TYR A 524 11.91 5.04 -5.63
C TYR A 524 13.40 5.30 -5.32
N GLU A 525 14.32 4.72 -6.08
CA GLU A 525 15.76 4.91 -5.89
C GLU A 525 16.16 6.37 -6.09
N THR A 526 15.65 7.03 -7.15
CA THR A 526 15.89 8.46 -7.38
C THR A 526 15.37 9.30 -6.23
N GLY A 527 14.15 9.01 -5.74
CA GLY A 527 13.57 9.72 -4.61
C GLY A 527 14.39 9.57 -3.33
N LEU A 528 14.86 8.38 -3.03
CA LEU A 528 15.73 8.10 -1.87
C LEU A 528 17.10 8.77 -2.02
N CYS A 529 17.65 8.80 -3.24
CA CYS A 529 18.90 9.51 -3.53
C CYS A 529 18.76 11.03 -3.31
N VAL A 530 17.69 11.65 -3.80
CA VAL A 530 17.38 13.07 -3.51
C VAL A 530 17.37 13.32 -2.01
N GLU A 531 16.66 12.50 -1.23
CA GLU A 531 16.60 12.63 0.23
C GLU A 531 17.99 12.50 0.87
N ALA A 532 18.79 11.54 0.43
CA ALA A 532 20.14 11.31 0.94
C ALA A 532 21.04 12.53 0.73
N LEU A 533 21.02 13.11 -0.45
CA LEU A 533 21.84 14.27 -0.81
C LEU A 533 21.41 15.53 -0.06
N VAL A 534 20.10 15.80 -0.03
CA VAL A 534 19.56 16.96 0.72
C VAL A 534 19.91 16.87 2.21
N ARG A 535 19.76 15.69 2.83
CA ARG A 535 20.11 15.49 4.25
C ARG A 535 21.59 15.72 4.55
N ARG A 536 22.47 15.51 3.56
CA ARG A 536 23.90 15.81 3.65
C ARG A 536 24.25 17.26 3.28
N GLY A 537 23.25 18.07 2.95
CA GLY A 537 23.43 19.51 2.70
C GLY A 537 23.82 19.89 1.28
N ALA A 538 23.63 18.99 0.31
CA ALA A 538 23.78 19.32 -1.11
C ALA A 538 22.58 20.11 -1.64
N SER A 539 22.82 21.02 -2.57
CA SER A 539 21.80 21.64 -3.43
C SER A 539 21.52 20.69 -4.59
N VAL A 540 20.29 20.21 -4.73
CA VAL A 540 19.96 19.16 -5.69
C VAL A 540 19.15 19.70 -6.86
N THR A 541 19.56 19.36 -8.09
CA THR A 541 18.78 19.50 -9.31
C THR A 541 18.55 18.13 -9.94
N VAL A 542 17.30 17.80 -10.25
CA VAL A 542 16.94 16.55 -10.95
C VAL A 542 16.63 16.88 -12.43
N VAL A 543 17.35 16.24 -13.35
CA VAL A 543 17.11 16.33 -14.79
C VAL A 543 16.47 15.03 -15.24
N THR A 544 15.25 15.08 -15.77
CA THR A 544 14.50 13.88 -16.14
C THR A 544 13.74 14.06 -17.47
N PRO A 545 13.71 13.05 -18.36
CA PRO A 545 12.94 13.10 -19.60
C PRO A 545 11.42 12.93 -19.39
N PHE A 546 10.99 12.56 -18.18
CA PHE A 546 9.58 12.36 -17.85
C PHE A 546 8.84 13.70 -17.70
N LEU A 547 7.49 13.63 -17.73
CA LEU A 547 6.61 14.81 -17.57
C LEU A 547 6.74 15.46 -16.17
N HIS A 548 7.11 14.68 -15.17
CA HIS A 548 7.33 15.15 -13.81
C HIS A 548 8.33 14.25 -13.08
N PHE A 549 8.82 14.70 -11.93
CA PHE A 549 9.61 13.90 -11.02
C PHE A 549 8.84 12.64 -10.61
N GLY A 550 9.53 11.51 -10.54
CA GLY A 550 8.95 10.29 -9.98
C GLY A 550 7.82 9.70 -10.82
N ALA A 551 7.91 9.76 -12.15
CA ALA A 551 6.88 9.27 -13.06
C ALA A 551 6.49 7.78 -12.87
N ASN A 552 7.37 6.99 -12.25
CA ASN A 552 7.14 5.58 -11.93
C ASN A 552 6.98 5.33 -10.41
N LEU A 553 6.75 6.39 -9.63
CA LEU A 553 6.36 6.27 -8.22
C LEU A 553 4.88 5.94 -8.10
N GLY A 554 4.51 5.20 -7.05
CA GLY A 554 3.13 5.13 -6.63
C GLY A 554 2.61 6.50 -6.16
N PHE A 555 1.32 6.75 -6.37
CA PHE A 555 0.73 8.07 -6.12
C PHE A 555 0.81 8.53 -4.66
N THR A 556 0.81 7.61 -3.67
CA THR A 556 0.99 7.97 -2.26
C THR A 556 2.39 8.50 -1.95
N HIS A 557 3.40 8.03 -2.69
CA HIS A 557 4.77 8.53 -2.58
C HIS A 557 5.00 9.78 -3.41
N LEU A 558 4.44 9.82 -4.62
CA LEU A 558 4.54 10.99 -5.50
C LEU A 558 3.96 12.23 -4.81
N ALA A 559 2.78 12.11 -4.19
CA ALA A 559 2.15 13.23 -3.47
C ALA A 559 3.05 13.78 -2.35
N ASP A 560 3.72 12.91 -1.57
CA ASP A 560 4.68 13.35 -0.56
C ASP A 560 5.89 14.07 -1.20
N TYR A 561 6.47 13.52 -2.27
CA TYR A 561 7.61 14.16 -2.92
C TYR A 561 7.25 15.51 -3.53
N LEU A 562 6.10 15.64 -4.20
CA LEU A 562 5.66 16.92 -4.78
C LEU A 562 5.56 18.03 -3.73
N ARG A 563 5.23 17.68 -2.49
CA ARG A 563 5.25 18.61 -1.35
C ARG A 563 6.66 18.85 -0.81
N LEU A 564 7.46 17.80 -0.65
CA LEU A 564 8.77 17.86 0.00
C LEU A 564 9.86 18.49 -0.89
N LEU A 565 9.83 18.28 -2.20
CA LEU A 565 10.85 18.82 -3.11
C LEU A 565 10.99 20.35 -3.02
N PRO A 566 9.91 21.16 -3.08
CA PRO A 566 9.98 22.58 -2.84
C PRO A 566 10.49 22.97 -1.44
N GLU A 567 10.03 22.26 -0.40
CA GLU A 567 10.47 22.48 0.99
C GLU A 567 11.99 22.24 1.14
N TRP A 568 12.53 21.28 0.41
CA TRP A 568 13.96 20.96 0.38
C TRP A 568 14.77 21.83 -0.58
N GLY A 569 14.12 22.74 -1.33
CA GLY A 569 14.77 23.57 -2.33
C GLY A 569 15.28 22.81 -3.56
N VAL A 570 14.75 21.59 -3.80
CA VAL A 570 15.14 20.77 -4.96
C VAL A 570 14.54 21.33 -6.24
N LYS A 571 15.39 21.51 -7.27
CA LYS A 571 14.95 21.90 -8.61
C LYS A 571 14.67 20.67 -9.46
N VAL A 572 13.60 20.69 -10.23
CA VAL A 572 13.26 19.63 -11.19
C VAL A 572 13.18 20.21 -12.59
N MET A 573 14.01 19.70 -13.49
CA MET A 573 13.95 19.95 -14.92
C MET A 573 13.29 18.73 -15.58
N ALA A 574 11.96 18.77 -15.66
CA ALA A 574 11.14 17.76 -16.33
C ALA A 574 11.25 17.91 -17.87
N GLN A 575 10.90 16.85 -18.61
CA GLN A 575 10.98 16.80 -20.08
C GLN A 575 12.37 17.21 -20.62
N SER A 576 13.43 17.00 -19.84
CA SER A 576 14.77 17.48 -20.10
C SER A 576 15.78 16.34 -20.23
N GLN A 577 16.79 16.54 -21.05
CA GLN A 577 17.82 15.52 -21.34
C GLN A 577 19.22 16.08 -21.14
N ALA A 578 20.03 15.41 -20.36
CA ALA A 578 21.46 15.66 -20.28
C ALA A 578 22.14 15.32 -21.64
N ARG A 579 23.05 16.17 -22.09
CA ARG A 579 23.68 16.07 -23.42
C ARG A 579 25.18 15.91 -23.40
N SER A 580 25.87 16.66 -22.56
CA SER A 580 27.33 16.60 -22.43
C SER A 580 27.79 17.22 -21.12
N ILE A 581 29.00 16.83 -20.68
CA ILE A 581 29.72 17.48 -19.58
C ILE A 581 30.96 18.16 -20.19
N HIS A 582 31.15 19.45 -19.87
CA HIS A 582 32.29 20.21 -20.29
C HIS A 582 32.59 21.34 -19.30
N ASP A 583 33.89 21.51 -18.95
CA ASP A 583 34.39 22.58 -18.07
C ASP A 583 33.54 22.75 -16.78
N GLY A 584 33.30 21.66 -16.03
CA GLY A 584 32.57 21.72 -14.76
C GLY A 584 31.05 21.94 -14.90
N THR A 585 30.51 21.75 -16.10
CA THR A 585 29.12 22.11 -16.43
C THR A 585 28.43 20.97 -17.15
N LEU A 586 27.21 20.62 -16.71
CA LEU A 586 26.31 19.74 -17.46
C LEU A 586 25.46 20.55 -18.42
N LEU A 587 25.54 20.27 -19.72
CA LEU A 587 24.63 20.81 -20.71
C LEU A 587 23.34 19.98 -20.79
N VAL A 588 22.21 20.65 -20.64
CA VAL A 588 20.88 20.03 -20.60
C VAL A 588 20.02 20.63 -21.70
N PHE A 589 19.43 19.79 -22.52
CA PHE A 589 18.36 20.21 -23.44
C PHE A 589 17.04 20.26 -22.68
N ASP A 590 16.45 21.41 -22.52
CA ASP A 590 15.13 21.62 -21.92
C ASP A 590 14.06 21.45 -23.01
N GLY A 591 13.35 20.33 -22.98
CA GLY A 591 12.30 20.02 -23.97
C GLY A 591 11.08 20.93 -23.86
N THR A 592 10.87 21.60 -22.72
CA THR A 592 9.77 22.56 -22.54
C THR A 592 10.00 23.85 -23.28
N THR A 593 11.24 24.35 -23.24
CA THR A 593 11.61 25.64 -23.89
C THR A 593 12.30 25.45 -25.26
N GLY A 594 12.75 24.21 -25.55
CA GLY A 594 13.55 23.91 -26.75
C GLY A 594 14.97 24.52 -26.72
N LYS A 595 15.46 24.91 -25.54
CA LYS A 595 16.77 25.55 -25.36
C LYS A 595 17.76 24.65 -24.63
N GLU A 596 19.03 24.92 -24.85
CA GLU A 596 20.09 24.35 -24.02
C GLU A 596 20.31 25.21 -22.77
N VAL A 597 20.45 24.52 -21.64
CA VAL A 597 20.70 25.11 -20.32
C VAL A 597 22.00 24.54 -19.77
N ALA A 598 22.89 25.41 -19.35
CA ALA A 598 24.14 25.06 -18.71
C ALA A 598 23.92 24.99 -17.17
N LEU A 599 24.19 23.83 -16.56
CA LEU A 599 24.11 23.60 -15.13
C LEU A 599 25.51 23.39 -14.54
N PRO A 600 26.11 24.39 -13.91
CA PRO A 600 27.33 24.18 -13.13
C PRO A 600 27.03 23.20 -11.99
N CYS A 601 27.86 22.20 -11.83
CA CYS A 601 27.69 21.18 -10.80
C CYS A 601 29.03 20.65 -10.29
N ASP A 602 29.07 20.28 -9.02
CA ASP A 602 30.25 19.72 -8.38
C ASP A 602 30.35 18.21 -8.60
N PHE A 603 29.20 17.54 -8.74
CA PHE A 603 29.11 16.14 -9.13
C PHE A 603 27.74 15.82 -9.76
N ILE A 604 27.69 14.72 -10.48
CA ILE A 604 26.50 14.18 -11.11
C ILE A 604 26.22 12.79 -10.53
N VAL A 605 24.95 12.47 -10.31
CA VAL A 605 24.52 11.10 -9.95
C VAL A 605 23.80 10.48 -11.14
N ALA A 606 24.26 9.30 -11.54
CA ALA A 606 23.67 8.55 -12.64
C ALA A 606 22.46 7.74 -12.17
N GLY A 607 21.27 8.30 -12.28
CA GLY A 607 19.98 7.65 -12.05
C GLY A 607 19.53 6.81 -13.27
N VAL A 608 20.37 5.92 -13.74
CA VAL A 608 20.16 5.08 -14.94
C VAL A 608 19.93 3.62 -14.58
N PRO A 609 19.38 2.80 -15.48
CA PRO A 609 19.21 1.36 -15.22
C PRO A 609 20.53 0.67 -14.86
N ALA A 610 20.52 -0.08 -13.76
CA ALA A 610 21.65 -0.90 -13.33
C ALA A 610 21.94 -2.04 -14.33
N GLN A 611 23.11 -2.64 -14.24
CA GLN A 611 23.52 -3.76 -15.08
C GLN A 611 23.42 -5.07 -14.31
N PRO A 612 22.66 -6.08 -14.80
CA PRO A 612 22.63 -7.41 -14.20
C PRO A 612 24.02 -8.02 -14.03
N VAL A 613 24.27 -8.70 -12.91
CA VAL A 613 25.49 -9.47 -12.68
C VAL A 613 25.22 -10.92 -13.10
N THR A 614 25.75 -11.31 -14.28
CA THR A 614 25.50 -12.59 -14.92
C THR A 614 26.77 -13.41 -15.20
N ASP A 615 27.90 -12.98 -14.64
CA ASP A 615 29.22 -13.55 -14.92
C ASP A 615 29.30 -15.05 -14.62
N LEU A 616 28.47 -15.56 -13.70
CA LEU A 616 28.49 -16.99 -13.30
C LEU A 616 27.45 -17.86 -14.03
N VAL A 617 26.65 -17.34 -14.94
CA VAL A 617 25.55 -18.08 -15.58
C VAL A 617 26.07 -19.36 -16.26
N GLU A 618 27.08 -19.23 -17.13
CA GLU A 618 27.63 -20.38 -17.86
C GLU A 618 28.24 -21.42 -16.93
N ALA A 619 28.95 -20.99 -15.88
CA ALA A 619 29.50 -21.89 -14.88
C ALA A 619 28.38 -22.65 -14.14
N CYS A 620 27.36 -21.94 -13.70
CA CYS A 620 26.20 -22.54 -13.03
C CYS A 620 25.50 -23.58 -13.91
N GLU A 621 25.22 -23.24 -15.18
CA GLU A 621 24.51 -24.11 -16.12
C GLU A 621 25.29 -25.40 -16.48
N ARG A 622 26.63 -25.39 -16.39
CA ARG A 622 27.44 -26.60 -16.56
C ARG A 622 27.25 -27.62 -15.43
N HIS A 623 26.88 -27.15 -14.22
CA HIS A 623 26.81 -28.01 -13.04
C HIS A 623 25.37 -28.41 -12.66
N ALA A 624 24.37 -27.50 -12.84
CA ALA A 624 22.98 -27.79 -12.51
C ALA A 624 22.01 -26.87 -13.25
N PRO A 625 20.72 -27.27 -13.35
CA PRO A 625 19.65 -26.38 -13.84
C PRO A 625 19.64 -25.07 -13.07
N THR A 626 19.82 -23.96 -13.77
CA THR A 626 19.99 -22.62 -13.19
C THR A 626 18.80 -21.73 -13.50
N LYS A 627 18.39 -20.93 -12.51
CA LYS A 627 17.35 -19.91 -12.64
C LYS A 627 17.86 -18.55 -12.14
N LEU A 628 17.68 -17.51 -12.95
CA LEU A 628 18.00 -16.14 -12.58
C LEU A 628 16.77 -15.50 -11.92
N VAL A 629 16.99 -14.70 -10.84
CA VAL A 629 15.93 -13.99 -10.12
C VAL A 629 16.37 -12.59 -9.71
N GLY A 630 15.39 -11.71 -9.52
CA GLY A 630 15.62 -10.33 -9.10
C GLY A 630 16.45 -9.56 -10.12
N ASP A 631 17.33 -8.70 -9.63
CA ASP A 631 18.13 -7.82 -10.49
C ASP A 631 19.17 -8.56 -11.34
N ALA A 632 19.53 -9.79 -11.00
CA ALA A 632 20.34 -10.66 -11.86
C ALA A 632 19.60 -11.06 -13.15
N TYR A 633 18.26 -11.09 -13.09
CA TYR A 633 17.42 -11.31 -14.26
C TYR A 633 17.09 -9.98 -14.97
N VAL A 634 16.45 -9.05 -14.25
CA VAL A 634 16.17 -7.68 -14.74
C VAL A 634 16.10 -6.72 -13.54
N PRO A 635 16.93 -5.67 -13.49
CA PRO A 635 16.91 -4.69 -12.41
C PRO A 635 15.58 -3.95 -12.33
N ARG A 636 14.84 -4.14 -11.22
CA ARG A 636 13.53 -3.51 -10.95
C ARG A 636 13.42 -3.12 -9.48
N SER A 637 12.30 -3.39 -8.85
CA SER A 637 12.09 -3.07 -7.43
C SER A 637 12.12 -4.32 -6.54
N ALA A 638 12.12 -4.10 -5.23
CA ALA A 638 12.04 -5.18 -4.26
C ALA A 638 10.74 -6.01 -4.39
N LEU A 639 9.65 -5.42 -4.92
CA LEU A 639 8.39 -6.12 -5.18
C LEU A 639 8.58 -7.27 -6.18
N GLU A 640 9.22 -6.99 -7.32
CA GLU A 640 9.49 -8.00 -8.33
C GLU A 640 10.51 -9.03 -7.84
N ALA A 641 11.56 -8.56 -7.15
CA ALA A 641 12.60 -9.42 -6.59
C ALA A 641 12.00 -10.48 -5.64
N ILE A 642 11.14 -10.08 -4.72
CA ILE A 642 10.45 -10.97 -3.77
C ILE A 642 9.49 -11.92 -4.52
N ARG A 643 8.72 -11.42 -5.50
CA ARG A 643 7.78 -12.26 -6.27
C ARG A 643 8.51 -13.32 -7.11
N GLU A 644 9.63 -12.96 -7.72
CA GLU A 644 10.43 -13.90 -8.50
C GLU A 644 11.09 -14.94 -7.62
N GLY A 645 11.69 -14.54 -6.49
CA GLY A 645 12.24 -15.45 -5.50
C GLY A 645 11.21 -16.46 -5.00
N ASP A 646 10.02 -15.99 -4.63
CA ASP A 646 8.92 -16.86 -4.18
C ASP A 646 8.51 -17.85 -5.28
N ARG A 647 8.30 -17.36 -6.52
CA ARG A 647 7.90 -18.21 -7.63
C ARG A 647 8.93 -19.31 -7.91
N ILE A 648 10.21 -18.97 -7.95
CA ILE A 648 11.25 -19.94 -8.21
C ILE A 648 11.38 -20.92 -7.05
N GLY A 649 11.38 -20.45 -5.80
CA GLY A 649 11.42 -21.33 -4.62
C GLY A 649 10.29 -22.36 -4.58
N ARG A 650 9.10 -22.02 -5.11
CA ARG A 650 7.96 -22.95 -5.21
C ARG A 650 8.06 -23.96 -6.35
N THR A 651 8.82 -23.66 -7.39
CA THR A 651 8.87 -24.48 -8.63
C THR A 651 10.19 -25.25 -8.80
N LEU A 652 11.05 -25.24 -7.81
CA LEU A 652 12.27 -26.05 -7.77
C LEU A 652 11.92 -27.53 -7.58
#